data_a442f114c7f7a6f3ac890c1d2f80d0d6
#
_entry.id   a442f114c7f7a6f3ac890c1d2f80d0d6
#
_cell.length_a   1.000
_cell.length_b   1.000
_cell.length_c   1.000
_cell.angle_alpha   90.00
_cell.angle_beta   90.00
_cell.angle_gamma   90.00
#
_symmetry.space_group_name_H-M   'P 1'
#
loop_
_entity.id
_entity.type
_entity.pdbx_description
1 polymer ?
#
loop_
_entity_poly.entity_id
_entity_poly.type
_entity_poly.pdbx_seq_one_letter_code
_entity_poly.pdbx_strand_id
1 'polypeptide(L)'
;MRDSRTFGFATHARQTIAIAWTSFGTIAKSAAGLVLFAVAILGAFLAPALLPLRGVSLLPSTAFVLKWLAAPVAGNPHVPWILIPLLIVFYAGELVWRERDAGLSEIADTTPVPDWLFFLGKFLGLGLALVVWMAILMTAGVLGQARMGYFDFEILLYLRILFGIQLVDYLLFAVLVFAVHVVVNQKQTGYLAALVAYGFIVFASRLGVEHKMLVYGSDPGWTYSDMRGFGTSLGPWLWFKLYWTAWALLLAVAATLLWVRGTGRGFRSRLRLARRRFTRPMASVSAMAVALILSAGGFIFYNTNVLHPYVTTADRMTRSAQYERRYGRYATIPQPRLTATALRIEIYPERREAEIRGTYRLVNDTAAAIESIHLATAAEAETSAVSFDRRIARTLDDEELHYRIYTLEPPLRPGETLQLTFAVHFQSHGFRNSGADTAVVANGTSFTNLDWLPAIGYQRNRELHAAGARRQYGLAPRPAVPSLDDAAARGIRVGGDPINFEAIVGTSADQIAVAPGALRRTWTEGGRRYFHYVADVPINNQYGVFSARYALHEEQWTPSAGAGQPVAIQIFHHPGHAVTLRHMVAGARASLDHNARQFGPYRYSYLRLIENPALGMGARSEAATVEYGEGFALLNPQDVDVVFAVVAHAVAREWWGMQVVPADVEGAGLLTTSLETYSAMRVVEDTLGPDHLRRYLGVLREQYRMPRTRAAPPLLRATDSFAVSRKGPFALYAMHEYIGKERVDDALRHLLEKYRSGKPPLPTSLDFYRELQAVTPESLQSLLHDLFEKNTFWQLETKQATARQTKTGAWQVTLDVQARKTVVDEAGVETEVPMDDWLEVGVFDAGQSYLQKHRIHSGKRTITVIVPSKPARAGIDPRHLLSDLGETDDNIKAVTIGR
;
A
#
# COMPACT_ATOMS: atom_id res chain seq x y z
N MET A 1 44.38 -56.80 19.77
CA MET A 1 43.20 -56.00 20.13
C MET A 1 42.33 -55.85 18.90
N ARG A 2 41.20 -56.56 18.79
CA ARG A 2 40.18 -56.29 17.74
C ARG A 2 39.41 -55.07 18.20
N ASP A 3 39.72 -53.89 17.70
CA ASP A 3 38.84 -52.73 17.81
C ASP A 3 37.49 -53.07 17.16
N SER A 4 36.49 -53.35 17.96
CA SER A 4 35.15 -53.47 17.46
C SER A 4 34.65 -52.12 16.97
N ARG A 5 34.77 -51.92 15.65
CA ARG A 5 34.20 -50.70 15.02
C ARG A 5 32.69 -50.75 15.20
N THR A 6 32.18 -49.98 16.16
CA THR A 6 30.76 -49.84 16.42
C THR A 6 30.18 -48.75 15.52
N PHE A 7 29.29 -49.16 14.58
CA PHE A 7 28.52 -48.20 13.76
C PHE A 7 27.22 -47.85 14.47
N GLY A 8 27.31 -47.42 15.72
CA GLY A 8 26.18 -47.02 16.51
C GLY A 8 25.69 -45.60 16.22
N PHE A 9 24.54 -45.20 16.76
CA PHE A 9 23.94 -43.86 16.65
C PHE A 9 24.93 -42.75 16.98
N ALA A 10 25.72 -42.90 18.05
CA ALA A 10 26.71 -41.91 18.46
C ALA A 10 27.80 -41.69 17.40
N THR A 11 28.22 -42.74 16.69
CA THR A 11 29.20 -42.63 15.58
C THR A 11 28.61 -41.89 14.41
N HIS A 12 27.38 -42.21 14.01
CA HIS A 12 26.67 -41.51 12.95
C HIS A 12 26.45 -40.01 13.29
N ALA A 13 26.05 -39.71 14.52
CA ALA A 13 25.91 -38.34 14.99
C ALA A 13 27.24 -37.55 14.92
N ARG A 14 28.34 -38.13 15.40
CA ARG A 14 29.69 -37.49 15.30
C ARG A 14 30.08 -37.25 13.86
N GLN A 15 29.89 -38.22 12.98
CA GLN A 15 30.17 -38.08 11.54
C GLN A 15 29.33 -37.01 10.90
N THR A 16 28.01 -36.95 11.18
CA THR A 16 27.12 -35.86 10.68
C THR A 16 27.61 -34.50 11.13
N ILE A 17 27.93 -34.34 12.42
CA ILE A 17 28.42 -33.07 12.97
C ILE A 17 29.76 -32.69 12.33
N ALA A 18 30.69 -33.63 12.16
CA ALA A 18 31.98 -33.35 11.53
C ALA A 18 31.82 -32.90 10.08
N ILE A 19 30.98 -33.57 9.29
CA ILE A 19 30.67 -33.17 7.91
C ILE A 19 29.97 -31.79 7.89
N ALA A 20 29.02 -31.55 8.77
CA ALA A 20 28.31 -30.27 8.86
C ALA A 20 29.28 -29.12 9.19
N TRP A 21 30.14 -29.32 10.19
CA TRP A 21 31.11 -28.33 10.59
C TRP A 21 32.15 -28.03 9.50
N THR A 22 32.63 -29.08 8.82
CA THR A 22 33.55 -28.92 7.68
C THR A 22 32.86 -28.20 6.51
N SER A 23 31.62 -28.52 6.22
CA SER A 23 30.84 -27.86 5.17
C SER A 23 30.57 -26.41 5.52
N PHE A 24 30.19 -26.11 6.75
CA PHE A 24 30.03 -24.74 7.26
C PHE A 24 31.37 -23.95 7.14
N GLY A 25 32.47 -24.55 7.62
CA GLY A 25 33.79 -23.91 7.53
C GLY A 25 34.25 -23.62 6.09
N THR A 26 33.81 -24.45 5.14
CA THR A 26 34.05 -24.20 3.71
C THR A 26 33.31 -22.95 3.21
N ILE A 27 32.04 -22.80 3.59
CA ILE A 27 31.23 -21.63 3.25
C ILE A 27 31.81 -20.38 3.91
N ALA A 28 32.06 -20.43 5.22
CA ALA A 28 32.49 -19.31 6.02
C ALA A 28 33.89 -18.78 5.62
N LYS A 29 34.77 -19.66 5.19
CA LYS A 29 36.17 -19.31 4.77
C LYS A 29 36.28 -19.00 3.28
N SER A 30 35.22 -19.20 2.49
CA SER A 30 35.25 -18.87 1.06
C SER A 30 35.27 -17.36 0.83
N ALA A 31 35.96 -16.89 -0.21
CA ALA A 31 35.96 -15.47 -0.56
C ALA A 31 34.52 -14.92 -0.76
N ALA A 32 33.69 -15.69 -1.44
CA ALA A 32 32.29 -15.34 -1.62
C ALA A 32 31.52 -15.27 -0.29
N GLY A 33 31.74 -16.22 0.65
CA GLY A 33 31.15 -16.19 1.98
C GLY A 33 31.56 -14.94 2.78
N LEU A 34 32.87 -14.63 2.77
CA LEU A 34 33.40 -13.45 3.45
C LEU A 34 32.85 -12.14 2.88
N VAL A 35 32.82 -12.01 1.54
CA VAL A 35 32.25 -10.85 0.85
C VAL A 35 30.79 -10.69 1.22
N LEU A 36 30.03 -11.78 1.27
CA LEU A 36 28.63 -11.75 1.61
C LEU A 36 28.38 -11.39 3.06
N PHE A 37 29.16 -11.93 4.00
CA PHE A 37 29.11 -11.49 5.39
C PHE A 37 29.44 -9.98 5.49
N ALA A 38 30.43 -9.50 4.78
CA ALA A 38 30.78 -8.09 4.74
C ALA A 38 29.65 -7.22 4.15
N VAL A 39 29.03 -7.68 3.05
CA VAL A 39 27.88 -7.00 2.42
C VAL A 39 26.67 -7.00 3.35
N ALA A 40 26.40 -8.10 4.06
CA ALA A 40 25.33 -8.17 5.04
C ALA A 40 25.57 -7.19 6.20
N ILE A 41 26.77 -7.18 6.76
CA ILE A 41 27.16 -6.25 7.85
C ILE A 41 27.08 -4.80 7.35
N LEU A 42 27.62 -4.51 6.17
CA LEU A 42 27.58 -3.17 5.57
C LEU A 42 26.15 -2.74 5.26
N GLY A 43 25.34 -3.62 4.65
CA GLY A 43 23.96 -3.38 4.36
C GLY A 43 23.14 -3.13 5.62
N ALA A 44 23.41 -3.88 6.66
CA ALA A 44 22.85 -3.68 7.98
C ALA A 44 23.22 -2.33 8.60
N PHE A 45 24.49 -1.94 8.44
CA PHE A 45 24.97 -0.65 8.92
C PHE A 45 24.39 0.54 8.14
N LEU A 46 24.16 0.35 6.83
CA LEU A 46 23.56 1.34 5.94
C LEU A 46 22.01 1.32 5.96
N ALA A 47 21.39 0.22 6.42
CA ALA A 47 19.93 0.10 6.46
C ALA A 47 19.22 1.28 7.14
N PRO A 48 19.70 1.84 8.25
CA PRO A 48 19.11 3.04 8.85
C PRO A 48 19.13 4.27 7.94
N ALA A 49 20.13 4.39 7.06
CA ALA A 49 20.20 5.48 6.10
C ALA A 49 19.28 5.26 4.87
N LEU A 50 18.90 4.00 4.62
CA LEU A 50 17.97 3.61 3.55
C LEU A 50 16.53 3.52 4.03
N LEU A 51 16.31 3.51 5.35
CA LEU A 51 14.99 3.45 6.00
C LEU A 51 14.13 4.73 5.85
N PRO A 52 14.67 5.97 5.64
CA PRO A 52 13.84 7.10 5.27
C PRO A 52 13.22 6.87 3.91
N LEU A 53 12.12 6.16 3.90
CA LEU A 53 11.31 5.99 2.70
C LEU A 53 10.73 7.35 2.32
N ARG A 54 11.21 7.89 1.20
CA ARG A 54 10.62 9.08 0.58
C ARG A 54 10.67 10.35 1.45
N GLY A 55 11.75 10.58 2.16
CA GLY A 55 11.95 11.79 2.96
C GLY A 55 11.21 11.83 4.30
N VAL A 56 10.59 10.70 4.71
CA VAL A 56 9.90 10.57 6.01
C VAL A 56 10.61 9.54 6.85
N SER A 57 10.94 9.89 8.09
CA SER A 57 11.49 8.92 9.04
C SER A 57 10.37 8.25 9.83
N LEU A 58 10.47 6.93 9.95
CA LEU A 58 9.59 6.14 10.81
C LEU A 58 10.35 5.74 12.06
N LEU A 59 9.62 5.56 13.16
CA LEU A 59 10.18 4.84 14.29
C LEU A 59 10.49 3.42 13.83
N PRO A 60 11.71 2.94 14.05
CA PRO A 60 12.10 1.62 13.62
C PRO A 60 11.57 0.55 14.60
N SER A 61 10.23 0.42 14.70
CA SER A 61 9.63 -0.67 15.49
C SER A 61 10.10 -2.02 14.94
N THR A 62 10.11 -3.03 15.79
CA THR A 62 10.59 -4.37 15.38
C THR A 62 9.79 -4.92 14.21
N ALA A 63 8.47 -4.76 14.21
CA ALA A 63 7.61 -5.17 13.09
C ALA A 63 7.99 -4.47 11.78
N PHE A 64 8.26 -3.17 11.83
CA PHE A 64 8.67 -2.40 10.66
C PHE A 64 10.04 -2.82 10.13
N VAL A 65 11.04 -2.96 11.00
CA VAL A 65 12.39 -3.41 10.61
C VAL A 65 12.34 -4.81 10.00
N LEU A 66 11.57 -5.72 10.58
CA LEU A 66 11.42 -7.09 10.06
C LEU A 66 10.75 -7.14 8.69
N LYS A 67 9.86 -6.22 8.36
CA LYS A 67 9.29 -6.09 7.00
C LYS A 67 10.37 -5.88 5.93
N TRP A 68 11.49 -5.25 6.29
CA TRP A 68 12.64 -5.02 5.40
C TRP A 68 13.68 -6.14 5.46
N LEU A 69 13.81 -6.83 6.60
CA LEU A 69 14.78 -7.91 6.77
C LEU A 69 14.25 -9.26 6.27
N ALA A 70 12.95 -9.50 6.33
CA ALA A 70 12.35 -10.74 5.87
C ALA A 70 12.15 -10.72 4.35
N ALA A 71 12.81 -11.66 3.65
CA ALA A 71 12.69 -11.84 2.21
C ALA A 71 12.35 -13.30 1.90
N PRO A 72 11.10 -13.64 1.57
CA PRO A 72 10.74 -14.99 1.15
C PRO A 72 11.48 -15.38 -0.13
N VAL A 73 11.60 -16.70 -0.40
CA VAL A 73 12.30 -17.22 -1.60
C VAL A 73 11.77 -16.64 -2.90
N ALA A 74 10.46 -16.45 -2.99
CA ALA A 74 9.79 -15.78 -4.11
C ALA A 74 9.51 -14.29 -3.83
N GLY A 75 10.38 -13.63 -3.08
CA GLY A 75 10.10 -12.37 -2.45
C GLY A 75 10.19 -11.12 -3.31
N ASN A 76 9.98 -9.99 -2.64
CA ASN A 76 10.00 -8.66 -3.23
C ASN A 76 11.42 -8.32 -3.77
N PRO A 77 11.57 -7.99 -5.06
CA PRO A 77 12.86 -7.66 -5.66
C PRO A 77 13.52 -6.40 -5.09
N HIS A 78 12.80 -5.62 -4.28
CA HIS A 78 13.33 -4.40 -3.66
C HIS A 78 14.08 -4.63 -2.34
N VAL A 79 14.17 -5.88 -1.86
CA VAL A 79 14.88 -6.21 -0.64
C VAL A 79 16.30 -6.67 -0.98
N PRO A 80 17.35 -6.09 -0.38
CA PRO A 80 18.76 -6.45 -0.68
C PRO A 80 19.07 -7.94 -0.51
N TRP A 81 18.33 -8.62 0.34
CA TRP A 81 18.52 -10.03 0.71
C TRP A 81 17.96 -11.03 -0.30
N ILE A 82 17.38 -10.58 -1.41
CA ILE A 82 16.97 -11.46 -2.52
C ILE A 82 18.11 -12.34 -3.06
N LEU A 83 19.33 -11.97 -2.77
CA LEU A 83 20.52 -12.77 -3.11
C LEU A 83 20.61 -14.07 -2.30
N ILE A 84 19.95 -14.22 -1.14
CA ILE A 84 20.08 -15.44 -0.31
C ILE A 84 19.68 -16.70 -1.07
N PRO A 85 18.54 -16.77 -1.81
CA PRO A 85 18.25 -17.93 -2.65
C PRO A 85 19.34 -18.25 -3.68
N LEU A 86 19.93 -17.24 -4.31
CA LEU A 86 21.05 -17.45 -5.25
C LEU A 86 22.30 -18.02 -4.56
N LEU A 87 22.54 -17.59 -3.32
CA LEU A 87 23.61 -18.15 -2.49
C LEU A 87 23.34 -19.60 -2.10
N ILE A 88 22.09 -19.94 -1.80
CA ILE A 88 21.70 -21.33 -1.54
C ILE A 88 21.97 -22.16 -2.80
N VAL A 89 21.62 -21.68 -4.00
CA VAL A 89 21.93 -22.36 -5.26
C VAL A 89 23.44 -22.57 -5.41
N PHE A 90 24.24 -21.52 -5.19
CA PHE A 90 25.70 -21.59 -5.32
C PHE A 90 26.32 -22.57 -4.31
N TYR A 91 26.06 -22.39 -3.02
CA TYR A 91 26.72 -23.21 -1.99
C TYR A 91 26.22 -24.64 -1.94
N ALA A 92 24.95 -24.92 -2.19
CA ALA A 92 24.49 -26.30 -2.30
C ALA A 92 25.20 -27.02 -3.44
N GLY A 93 25.38 -26.35 -4.58
CA GLY A 93 26.18 -26.89 -5.68
C GLY A 93 27.64 -27.13 -5.29
N GLU A 94 28.34 -26.14 -4.75
CA GLU A 94 29.73 -26.28 -4.31
C GLU A 94 29.90 -27.42 -3.31
N LEU A 95 28.99 -27.56 -2.34
CA LEU A 95 29.04 -28.65 -1.37
C LEU A 95 28.82 -30.02 -2.00
N VAL A 96 27.97 -30.14 -3.03
CA VAL A 96 27.75 -31.43 -3.73
C VAL A 96 28.94 -31.80 -4.57
N TRP A 97 29.61 -30.85 -5.24
CA TRP A 97 30.67 -31.11 -6.21
C TRP A 97 32.08 -31.07 -5.63
N ARG A 98 32.24 -30.59 -4.41
CA ARG A 98 33.54 -30.31 -3.75
C ARG A 98 34.55 -31.46 -3.83
N GLU A 99 34.17 -32.66 -3.41
CA GLU A 99 35.07 -33.80 -3.37
C GLU A 99 35.53 -34.22 -4.78
N ARG A 100 34.67 -34.01 -5.77
CA ARG A 100 34.99 -34.30 -7.18
C ARG A 100 35.93 -33.24 -7.79
N ASP A 101 35.65 -31.99 -7.51
CA ASP A 101 36.49 -30.88 -8.00
C ASP A 101 37.90 -30.93 -7.37
N ALA A 102 38.00 -31.38 -6.13
CA ALA A 102 39.28 -31.57 -5.42
C ALA A 102 40.02 -32.87 -5.78
N GLY A 103 39.40 -33.73 -6.64
CA GLY A 103 40.01 -35.05 -6.96
C GLY A 103 39.96 -36.07 -5.82
N LEU A 104 39.22 -35.76 -4.75
CA LEU A 104 39.14 -36.58 -3.54
C LEU A 104 37.96 -37.57 -3.54
N SER A 105 37.19 -37.63 -4.64
CA SER A 105 35.99 -38.48 -4.72
C SER A 105 36.25 -39.96 -4.45
N GLU A 106 37.33 -40.50 -4.99
CA GLU A 106 37.66 -41.93 -4.80
C GLU A 106 37.96 -42.24 -3.33
N ILE A 107 38.66 -41.33 -2.62
CA ILE A 107 38.95 -41.52 -1.19
C ILE A 107 37.65 -41.41 -0.37
N ALA A 108 36.80 -40.40 -0.68
CA ALA A 108 35.54 -40.23 0.01
C ALA A 108 34.59 -41.40 -0.24
N ASP A 109 34.55 -41.94 -1.45
CA ASP A 109 33.68 -43.04 -1.88
C ASP A 109 34.07 -44.39 -1.25
N THR A 110 35.32 -44.58 -0.85
CA THR A 110 35.79 -45.80 -0.15
C THR A 110 35.51 -45.74 1.34
N THR A 111 35.12 -44.63 1.90
CA THR A 111 34.78 -44.50 3.33
C THR A 111 33.50 -45.27 3.67
N PRO A 112 33.44 -45.95 4.84
CA PRO A 112 32.23 -46.69 5.25
C PRO A 112 31.08 -45.79 5.79
N VAL A 113 31.05 -44.54 5.37
CA VAL A 113 30.03 -43.57 5.78
C VAL A 113 28.76 -43.74 4.90
N PRO A 114 27.55 -43.93 5.43
CA PRO A 114 26.33 -43.98 4.65
C PRO A 114 26.03 -42.74 3.83
N ASP A 115 25.42 -42.88 2.65
CA ASP A 115 25.16 -41.73 1.76
C ASP A 115 24.25 -40.68 2.38
N TRP A 116 23.27 -41.06 3.19
CA TRP A 116 22.39 -40.13 3.86
C TRP A 116 23.11 -39.22 4.87
N LEU A 117 24.23 -39.67 5.45
CA LEU A 117 25.05 -38.84 6.33
C LEU A 117 25.78 -37.73 5.54
N PHE A 118 26.23 -38.02 4.32
CA PHE A 118 26.83 -36.96 3.46
C PHE A 118 25.82 -35.91 3.08
N PHE A 119 24.61 -36.37 2.65
CA PHE A 119 23.52 -35.43 2.35
C PHE A 119 23.14 -34.63 3.58
N LEU A 120 22.84 -35.27 4.69
CA LEU A 120 22.41 -34.61 5.93
C LEU A 120 23.49 -33.69 6.48
N GLY A 121 24.75 -34.12 6.51
CA GLY A 121 25.86 -33.31 7.02
C GLY A 121 26.11 -32.06 6.18
N LYS A 122 26.08 -32.17 4.84
CA LYS A 122 26.22 -31.03 3.95
C LYS A 122 25.01 -30.07 4.05
N PHE A 123 23.80 -30.61 4.11
CA PHE A 123 22.59 -29.85 4.33
C PHE A 123 22.61 -29.08 5.66
N LEU A 124 23.00 -29.75 6.76
CA LEU A 124 23.14 -29.09 8.06
C LEU A 124 24.27 -28.03 8.07
N GLY A 125 25.35 -28.26 7.33
CA GLY A 125 26.42 -27.28 7.18
C GLY A 125 25.95 -26.01 6.48
N LEU A 126 25.17 -26.13 5.41
CA LEU A 126 24.52 -25.00 4.75
C LEU A 126 23.44 -24.38 5.67
N GLY A 127 22.66 -25.20 6.36
CA GLY A 127 21.66 -24.75 7.33
C GLY A 127 22.29 -23.92 8.45
N LEU A 128 23.44 -24.34 8.98
CA LEU A 128 24.19 -23.56 9.97
C LEU A 128 24.66 -22.21 9.42
N ALA A 129 25.10 -22.15 8.17
CA ALA A 129 25.43 -20.89 7.51
C ALA A 129 24.20 -19.99 7.40
N LEU A 130 23.03 -20.53 7.05
CA LEU A 130 21.76 -19.76 7.01
C LEU A 130 21.35 -19.27 8.41
N VAL A 131 21.53 -20.07 9.45
CA VAL A 131 21.29 -19.64 10.85
C VAL A 131 22.19 -18.46 11.22
N VAL A 132 23.48 -18.52 10.87
CA VAL A 132 24.42 -17.40 11.09
C VAL A 132 23.98 -16.15 10.32
N TRP A 133 23.47 -16.33 9.10
CA TRP A 133 22.91 -15.23 8.31
C TRP A 133 21.70 -14.59 8.99
N MET A 134 20.77 -15.39 9.49
CA MET A 134 19.62 -14.87 10.23
C MET A 134 20.07 -14.13 11.51
N ALA A 135 21.09 -14.63 12.20
CA ALA A 135 21.66 -13.96 13.37
C ALA A 135 22.32 -12.61 13.00
N ILE A 136 23.00 -12.53 11.86
CA ILE A 136 23.55 -11.27 11.36
C ILE A 136 22.44 -10.28 11.02
N LEU A 137 21.39 -10.71 10.32
CA LEU A 137 20.25 -9.86 10.00
C LEU A 137 19.55 -9.36 11.27
N MET A 138 19.34 -10.24 12.25
CA MET A 138 18.79 -9.87 13.55
C MET A 138 19.65 -8.82 14.26
N THR A 139 20.98 -9.08 14.37
CA THR A 139 21.91 -8.15 14.99
C THR A 139 21.92 -6.80 14.27
N ALA A 140 21.86 -6.83 12.95
CA ALA A 140 21.76 -5.65 12.12
C ALA A 140 20.49 -4.84 12.38
N GLY A 141 19.36 -5.52 12.49
CA GLY A 141 18.09 -4.88 12.83
C GLY A 141 18.13 -4.21 14.21
N VAL A 142 18.61 -4.93 15.22
CA VAL A 142 18.73 -4.41 16.60
C VAL A 142 19.72 -3.23 16.67
N LEU A 143 20.87 -3.31 16.00
CA LEU A 143 21.82 -2.20 15.96
C LEU A 143 21.28 -1.01 15.19
N GLY A 144 20.53 -1.25 14.11
CA GLY A 144 19.82 -0.21 13.35
C GLY A 144 18.80 0.53 14.20
N GLN A 145 17.97 -0.20 14.94
CA GLN A 145 17.02 0.37 15.90
C GLN A 145 17.72 1.21 16.98
N ALA A 146 18.76 0.66 17.63
CA ALA A 146 19.54 1.36 18.65
C ALA A 146 20.18 2.65 18.09
N ARG A 147 20.77 2.62 16.89
CA ARG A 147 21.35 3.80 16.22
C ARG A 147 20.30 4.89 15.93
N MET A 148 19.05 4.51 15.67
CA MET A 148 17.93 5.43 15.46
C MET A 148 17.26 5.86 16.78
N GLY A 149 17.83 5.50 17.94
CA GLY A 149 17.30 5.86 19.25
C GLY A 149 16.10 5.04 19.71
N TYR A 150 15.84 3.90 19.06
CA TYR A 150 14.74 3.00 19.42
C TYR A 150 15.32 1.80 20.19
N PHE A 151 14.86 1.58 21.44
CA PHE A 151 15.40 0.58 22.35
C PHE A 151 14.37 -0.46 22.83
N ASP A 152 13.15 -0.40 22.32
CA ASP A 152 12.13 -1.41 22.59
C ASP A 152 12.27 -2.57 21.60
N PHE A 153 13.20 -3.49 21.91
CA PHE A 153 13.52 -4.61 21.04
C PHE A 153 12.64 -5.80 21.37
N GLU A 154 11.76 -6.17 20.46
CA GLU A 154 10.98 -7.40 20.52
C GLU A 154 11.80 -8.60 20.02
N ILE A 155 12.78 -9.06 20.82
CA ILE A 155 13.68 -10.16 20.44
C ILE A 155 12.92 -11.43 20.04
N LEU A 156 11.82 -11.73 20.74
CA LEU A 156 11.01 -12.90 20.43
C LEU A 156 10.36 -12.80 19.04
N LEU A 157 9.99 -11.60 18.61
CA LEU A 157 9.44 -11.37 17.28
C LEU A 157 10.52 -11.59 16.19
N TYR A 158 11.76 -11.10 16.41
CA TYR A 158 12.91 -11.40 15.56
C TYR A 158 13.13 -12.91 15.42
N LEU A 159 13.13 -13.64 16.55
CA LEU A 159 13.31 -15.09 16.54
C LEU A 159 12.19 -15.80 15.77
N ARG A 160 10.95 -15.44 16.01
CA ARG A 160 9.79 -16.04 15.32
C ARG A 160 9.82 -15.81 13.82
N ILE A 161 10.14 -14.60 13.36
CA ILE A 161 10.10 -14.26 11.94
C ILE A 161 11.35 -14.77 11.23
N LEU A 162 12.55 -14.45 11.69
CA LEU A 162 13.78 -14.82 10.97
C LEU A 162 14.09 -16.32 11.09
N PHE A 163 13.97 -16.90 12.29
CA PHE A 163 14.33 -18.31 12.50
C PHE A 163 13.13 -19.26 12.42
N GLY A 164 11.93 -18.81 12.82
CA GLY A 164 10.72 -19.63 12.78
C GLY A 164 10.07 -19.68 11.40
N ILE A 165 10.08 -18.57 10.66
CA ILE A 165 9.39 -18.46 9.35
C ILE A 165 10.41 -18.47 8.22
N GLN A 166 11.27 -17.46 8.16
CA GLN A 166 12.17 -17.23 7.03
C GLN A 166 13.20 -18.35 6.82
N LEU A 167 13.81 -18.82 7.91
CA LEU A 167 14.79 -19.92 7.85
C LEU A 167 14.15 -21.21 7.30
N VAL A 168 12.88 -21.48 7.65
CA VAL A 168 12.16 -22.68 7.14
C VAL A 168 12.04 -22.61 5.63
N ASP A 169 11.72 -21.45 5.06
CA ASP A 169 11.63 -21.26 3.62
C ASP A 169 12.97 -21.55 2.92
N TYR A 170 14.04 -21.04 3.47
CA TYR A 170 15.38 -21.26 2.93
C TYR A 170 15.84 -22.70 3.06
N LEU A 171 15.53 -23.38 4.16
CA LEU A 171 15.86 -24.79 4.32
C LEU A 171 15.08 -25.70 3.34
N LEU A 172 13.79 -25.44 3.12
CA LEU A 172 13.02 -26.13 2.10
C LEU A 172 13.63 -25.94 0.72
N PHE A 173 13.96 -24.72 0.36
CA PHE A 173 14.60 -24.42 -0.92
C PHE A 173 15.98 -25.08 -1.04
N ALA A 174 16.77 -25.11 0.01
CA ALA A 174 18.07 -25.79 0.03
C ALA A 174 17.93 -27.29 -0.28
N VAL A 175 16.92 -27.98 0.30
CA VAL A 175 16.68 -29.41 -0.02
C VAL A 175 16.39 -29.61 -1.51
N LEU A 176 15.55 -28.72 -2.11
CA LEU A 176 15.25 -28.79 -3.54
C LEU A 176 16.56 -28.64 -4.37
N VAL A 177 17.36 -27.63 -4.05
CA VAL A 177 18.61 -27.37 -4.79
C VAL A 177 19.60 -28.52 -4.66
N PHE A 178 19.79 -29.09 -3.45
CA PHE A 178 20.60 -30.29 -3.26
C PHE A 178 20.09 -31.46 -4.10
N ALA A 179 18.77 -31.72 -4.08
CA ALA A 179 18.17 -32.78 -4.85
C ALA A 179 18.38 -32.59 -6.36
N VAL A 180 18.22 -31.36 -6.87
CA VAL A 180 18.47 -31.03 -8.29
C VAL A 180 19.92 -31.32 -8.68
N HIS A 181 20.91 -30.87 -7.91
CA HIS A 181 22.32 -31.13 -8.19
C HIS A 181 22.65 -32.62 -8.19
N VAL A 182 22.12 -33.39 -7.25
CA VAL A 182 22.32 -34.84 -7.19
C VAL A 182 21.63 -35.54 -8.34
N VAL A 183 20.39 -35.19 -8.68
CA VAL A 183 19.63 -35.85 -9.76
C VAL A 183 20.29 -35.59 -11.11
N VAL A 184 20.63 -34.33 -11.41
CA VAL A 184 21.25 -33.89 -12.67
C VAL A 184 22.67 -34.50 -12.82
N ASN A 185 23.42 -34.60 -11.74
CA ASN A 185 24.76 -35.21 -11.69
C ASN A 185 25.78 -34.64 -12.68
N GLN A 186 25.67 -33.35 -12.99
CA GLN A 186 26.58 -32.57 -13.80
C GLN A 186 26.61 -31.14 -13.25
N LYS A 187 27.80 -30.60 -12.95
CA LYS A 187 27.95 -29.35 -12.19
C LYS A 187 27.23 -28.18 -12.86
N GLN A 188 27.60 -27.81 -14.09
CA GLN A 188 27.02 -26.65 -14.79
C GLN A 188 25.53 -26.80 -15.04
N THR A 189 25.11 -27.96 -15.51
CA THR A 189 23.70 -28.25 -15.76
C THR A 189 22.90 -28.27 -14.45
N GLY A 190 23.50 -28.70 -13.34
CA GLY A 190 22.90 -28.65 -12.01
C GLY A 190 22.61 -27.23 -11.56
N TYR A 191 23.55 -26.31 -11.75
CA TYR A 191 23.34 -24.87 -11.48
C TYR A 191 22.23 -24.31 -12.35
N LEU A 192 22.26 -24.58 -13.67
CA LEU A 192 21.24 -24.11 -14.59
C LEU A 192 19.86 -24.63 -14.18
N ALA A 193 19.74 -25.92 -13.88
CA ALA A 193 18.48 -26.53 -13.47
C ALA A 193 17.97 -25.96 -12.14
N ALA A 194 18.85 -25.67 -11.18
CA ALA A 194 18.47 -25.02 -9.91
C ALA A 194 18.00 -23.58 -10.13
N LEU A 195 18.66 -22.82 -11.02
CA LEU A 195 18.24 -21.47 -11.39
C LEU A 195 16.90 -21.47 -12.13
N VAL A 196 16.65 -22.43 -13.02
CA VAL A 196 15.37 -22.61 -13.70
C VAL A 196 14.27 -22.95 -12.69
N ALA A 197 14.55 -23.86 -11.73
CA ALA A 197 13.61 -24.18 -10.66
C ALA A 197 13.28 -22.95 -9.79
N TYR A 198 14.30 -22.16 -9.44
CA TYR A 198 14.10 -20.90 -8.74
C TYR A 198 13.29 -19.90 -9.56
N GLY A 199 13.62 -19.71 -10.84
CA GLY A 199 12.85 -18.87 -11.75
C GLY A 199 11.40 -19.30 -11.87
N PHE A 200 11.13 -20.63 -11.95
CA PHE A 200 9.76 -21.14 -11.94
C PHE A 200 9.02 -20.76 -10.64
N ILE A 201 9.64 -20.91 -9.46
CA ILE A 201 9.03 -20.54 -8.19
C ILE A 201 8.66 -19.04 -8.17
N VAL A 202 9.56 -18.16 -8.64
CA VAL A 202 9.36 -16.71 -8.66
C VAL A 202 8.28 -16.28 -9.65
N PHE A 203 8.24 -16.91 -10.84
CA PHE A 203 7.37 -16.46 -11.93
C PHE A 203 6.15 -17.35 -12.15
N ALA A 204 5.91 -18.35 -11.29
CA ALA A 204 4.82 -19.33 -11.45
C ALA A 204 3.45 -18.68 -11.67
N SER A 205 3.09 -17.66 -10.89
CA SER A 205 1.82 -16.95 -11.04
C SER A 205 1.68 -16.23 -12.38
N ARG A 206 2.79 -15.68 -12.93
CA ARG A 206 2.81 -15.07 -14.27
C ARG A 206 2.68 -16.09 -15.39
N LEU A 207 3.10 -17.34 -15.12
CA LEU A 207 2.93 -18.49 -16.02
C LEU A 207 1.56 -19.16 -15.88
N GLY A 208 0.64 -18.60 -15.07
CA GLY A 208 -0.69 -19.14 -14.85
C GLY A 208 -0.77 -20.25 -13.78
N VAL A 209 0.33 -20.57 -13.08
CA VAL A 209 0.35 -21.53 -11.99
C VAL A 209 0.18 -20.74 -10.67
N GLU A 210 -1.07 -20.55 -10.28
CA GLU A 210 -1.40 -19.69 -9.12
C GLU A 210 -1.67 -20.51 -7.84
N HIS A 211 -1.98 -21.82 -7.94
CA HIS A 211 -2.26 -22.64 -6.78
C HIS A 211 -0.99 -22.96 -6.01
N LYS A 212 -0.96 -22.60 -4.71
CA LYS A 212 0.24 -22.72 -3.86
C LYS A 212 0.72 -24.16 -3.61
N MET A 213 -0.15 -25.16 -3.77
CA MET A 213 0.23 -26.56 -3.71
C MET A 213 1.01 -27.05 -4.95
N LEU A 214 1.04 -26.29 -6.04
CA LEU A 214 1.75 -26.64 -7.27
C LEU A 214 3.13 -25.97 -7.39
N VAL A 215 3.42 -25.01 -6.52
CA VAL A 215 4.66 -24.24 -6.53
C VAL A 215 5.47 -24.59 -5.28
N TYR A 216 6.58 -25.26 -5.47
CA TYR A 216 7.39 -25.79 -4.37
C TYR A 216 7.78 -24.72 -3.33
N GLY A 217 7.54 -25.03 -2.07
CA GLY A 217 7.82 -24.14 -0.94
C GLY A 217 6.83 -22.97 -0.79
N SER A 218 5.89 -22.79 -1.74
CA SER A 218 4.95 -21.69 -1.74
C SER A 218 3.87 -21.84 -0.66
N ASP A 219 3.40 -20.71 -0.15
CA ASP A 219 2.34 -20.60 0.86
C ASP A 219 1.50 -19.34 0.63
N PRO A 220 0.38 -19.17 1.34
CA PRO A 220 -0.46 -17.96 1.22
C PRO A 220 0.18 -16.66 1.71
N GLY A 221 1.34 -16.74 2.32
CA GLY A 221 1.97 -15.63 3.02
C GLY A 221 1.52 -15.52 4.47
N TRP A 222 2.20 -14.64 5.17
CA TRP A 222 1.88 -14.25 6.53
C TRP A 222 1.92 -12.73 6.67
N THR A 223 1.16 -12.21 7.60
CA THR A 223 1.14 -10.80 7.94
C THR A 223 1.28 -10.66 9.46
N TYR A 224 1.93 -9.59 9.87
CA TYR A 224 2.03 -9.21 11.27
C TYR A 224 1.59 -7.75 11.45
N SER A 225 0.93 -7.47 12.53
CA SER A 225 0.56 -6.13 12.95
C SER A 225 0.62 -6.10 14.48
N ASP A 226 0.97 -4.95 15.07
CA ASP A 226 1.08 -4.83 16.53
C ASP A 226 -0.30 -5.00 17.19
N MET A 227 -1.37 -4.60 16.51
CA MET A 227 -2.74 -4.74 16.99
C MET A 227 -3.23 -6.19 17.04
N ARG A 228 -2.96 -7.01 16.00
CA ARG A 228 -3.51 -8.38 15.88
C ARG A 228 -2.47 -9.49 15.93
N GLY A 229 -1.18 -9.17 16.07
CA GLY A 229 -0.10 -10.12 15.96
C GLY A 229 -0.07 -10.76 14.55
N PHE A 230 0.20 -12.05 14.46
CA PHE A 230 0.07 -12.80 13.21
C PHE A 230 -1.39 -13.11 12.82
N GLY A 231 -2.33 -12.89 13.73
CA GLY A 231 -3.74 -13.15 13.50
C GLY A 231 -3.99 -14.55 12.97
N THR A 232 -4.78 -14.63 11.90
CA THR A 232 -5.18 -15.90 11.25
C THR A 232 -4.18 -16.41 10.21
N SER A 233 -3.07 -15.69 9.94
CA SER A 233 -2.18 -16.01 8.82
C SER A 233 -1.23 -17.19 9.07
N LEU A 234 -0.81 -17.45 10.34
CA LEU A 234 0.11 -18.56 10.65
C LEU A 234 -0.50 -19.95 10.45
N GLY A 235 -1.80 -20.13 10.66
CA GLY A 235 -2.44 -21.43 10.49
C GLY A 235 -2.28 -21.97 9.08
N PRO A 236 -2.75 -21.26 8.05
CA PRO A 236 -2.53 -21.63 6.65
C PRO A 236 -1.05 -21.83 6.31
N TRP A 237 -0.19 -20.89 6.74
CA TRP A 237 1.26 -20.98 6.50
C TRP A 237 1.83 -22.30 7.04
N LEU A 238 1.50 -22.72 8.28
CA LEU A 238 1.96 -23.95 8.89
C LEU A 238 1.53 -25.20 8.09
N TRP A 239 0.27 -25.24 7.64
CA TRP A 239 -0.24 -26.38 6.85
C TRP A 239 0.52 -26.51 5.51
N PHE A 240 0.75 -25.40 4.81
CA PHE A 240 1.54 -25.43 3.58
C PHE A 240 2.99 -25.80 3.84
N LYS A 241 3.63 -25.33 4.92
CA LYS A 241 5.01 -25.71 5.27
C LYS A 241 5.11 -27.18 5.68
N LEU A 242 4.13 -27.72 6.37
CA LEU A 242 4.07 -29.15 6.68
C LEU A 242 3.98 -29.99 5.39
N TYR A 243 3.13 -29.60 4.46
CA TYR A 243 3.00 -30.25 3.16
C TYR A 243 4.32 -30.21 2.37
N TRP A 244 4.96 -29.06 2.29
CA TRP A 244 6.23 -28.90 1.57
C TRP A 244 7.40 -29.57 2.28
N THR A 245 7.39 -29.64 3.60
CA THR A 245 8.39 -30.40 4.39
C THR A 245 8.30 -31.88 4.07
N ALA A 246 7.10 -32.42 3.89
CA ALA A 246 6.92 -33.81 3.49
C ALA A 246 7.45 -34.09 2.06
N TRP A 247 7.23 -33.17 1.11
CA TRP A 247 7.85 -33.21 -0.21
C TRP A 247 9.38 -33.08 -0.15
N ALA A 248 9.90 -32.17 0.67
CA ALA A 248 11.34 -32.02 0.89
C ALA A 248 11.96 -33.29 1.45
N LEU A 249 11.27 -34.00 2.33
CA LEU A 249 11.71 -35.30 2.86
C LEU A 249 11.81 -36.36 1.76
N LEU A 250 10.81 -36.41 0.85
CA LEU A 250 10.88 -37.30 -0.31
C LEU A 250 12.04 -36.92 -1.25
N LEU A 251 12.25 -35.64 -1.50
CA LEU A 251 13.37 -35.15 -2.29
C LEU A 251 14.73 -35.50 -1.64
N ALA A 252 14.83 -35.42 -0.32
CA ALA A 252 16.02 -35.81 0.43
C ALA A 252 16.26 -37.33 0.33
N VAL A 253 15.21 -38.16 0.44
CA VAL A 253 15.32 -39.60 0.21
C VAL A 253 15.75 -39.89 -1.23
N ALA A 254 15.12 -39.27 -2.22
CA ALA A 254 15.52 -39.43 -3.62
C ALA A 254 16.98 -39.00 -3.86
N ALA A 255 17.41 -37.91 -3.29
CA ALA A 255 18.79 -37.40 -3.37
C ALA A 255 19.78 -38.40 -2.74
N THR A 256 19.45 -38.98 -1.59
CA THR A 256 20.31 -39.99 -0.95
C THR A 256 20.38 -41.29 -1.74
N LEU A 257 19.28 -41.75 -2.30
CA LEU A 257 19.22 -42.94 -3.14
C LEU A 257 19.99 -42.80 -4.45
N LEU A 258 19.95 -41.61 -5.05
CA LEU A 258 20.59 -41.30 -6.31
C LEU A 258 22.01 -40.69 -6.13
N TRP A 259 22.51 -40.63 -4.88
CA TRP A 259 23.86 -40.14 -4.60
C TRP A 259 24.89 -41.06 -5.29
N VAL A 260 25.78 -40.42 -6.05
CA VAL A 260 26.78 -41.14 -6.86
C VAL A 260 28.03 -41.42 -6.07
N ARG A 261 28.40 -42.70 -5.96
CA ARG A 261 29.74 -43.18 -5.54
C ARG A 261 30.36 -43.96 -6.67
N GLY A 262 31.64 -43.73 -6.91
CA GLY A 262 32.39 -44.40 -7.94
C GLY A 262 32.13 -43.87 -9.35
N THR A 263 32.52 -44.71 -10.37
CA THR A 263 32.55 -44.28 -11.78
C THR A 263 31.22 -44.41 -12.54
N GLY A 264 30.18 -45.01 -11.94
CA GLY A 264 28.91 -45.30 -12.58
C GLY A 264 28.02 -44.04 -12.76
N ARG A 265 28.23 -43.26 -13.84
CA ARG A 265 27.56 -41.97 -14.07
C ARG A 265 26.21 -42.06 -14.79
N GLY A 266 25.87 -43.20 -15.39
CA GLY A 266 24.65 -43.35 -16.19
C GLY A 266 23.35 -43.37 -15.33
N PHE A 267 22.30 -42.67 -15.77
CA PHE A 267 21.04 -42.57 -15.02
C PHE A 267 20.42 -43.96 -14.77
N ARG A 268 20.42 -44.87 -15.76
CA ARG A 268 19.88 -46.22 -15.61
C ARG A 268 20.66 -47.05 -14.58
N SER A 269 21.97 -46.91 -14.48
CA SER A 269 22.79 -47.58 -13.47
C SER A 269 22.50 -47.06 -12.07
N ARG A 270 22.32 -45.77 -11.94
CA ARG A 270 21.97 -45.09 -10.68
C ARG A 270 20.58 -45.55 -10.19
N LEU A 271 19.60 -45.67 -11.09
CA LEU A 271 18.27 -46.13 -10.74
C LEU A 271 18.28 -47.60 -10.28
N ARG A 272 19.09 -48.46 -10.91
CA ARG A 272 19.28 -49.85 -10.43
C ARG A 272 19.93 -49.90 -9.05
N LEU A 273 20.91 -49.05 -8.80
CA LEU A 273 21.57 -48.95 -7.51
C LEU A 273 20.61 -48.37 -6.44
N ALA A 274 19.81 -47.36 -6.76
CA ALA A 274 18.80 -46.78 -5.89
C ALA A 274 17.78 -47.83 -5.41
N ARG A 275 17.34 -48.75 -6.31
CA ARG A 275 16.46 -49.87 -5.94
C ARG A 275 17.12 -50.82 -4.93
N ARG A 276 18.44 -51.06 -5.01
CA ARG A 276 19.18 -51.89 -4.05
C ARG A 276 19.42 -51.18 -2.71
N ARG A 277 19.52 -49.85 -2.73
CA ARG A 277 19.72 -48.99 -1.54
C ARG A 277 18.41 -48.69 -0.80
N PHE A 278 17.26 -48.99 -1.40
CA PHE A 278 15.94 -48.77 -0.81
C PHE A 278 15.68 -49.74 0.32
N THR A 279 16.10 -49.39 1.51
CA THR A 279 16.03 -50.19 2.73
C THR A 279 14.69 -49.98 3.45
N ARG A 280 14.36 -50.89 4.41
CA ARG A 280 13.14 -50.76 5.23
C ARG A 280 13.01 -49.40 5.92
N PRO A 281 14.04 -48.82 6.57
CA PRO A 281 13.95 -47.50 7.14
C PRO A 281 13.63 -46.42 6.09
N MET A 282 14.25 -46.48 4.91
CA MET A 282 13.94 -45.52 3.83
C MET A 282 12.52 -45.65 3.32
N ALA A 283 12.02 -46.88 3.22
CA ALA A 283 10.62 -47.18 2.87
C ALA A 283 9.65 -46.60 3.91
N SER A 284 9.96 -46.76 5.20
CA SER A 284 9.13 -46.21 6.29
C SER A 284 9.10 -44.69 6.27
N VAL A 285 10.26 -44.03 6.08
CA VAL A 285 10.34 -42.56 5.95
C VAL A 285 9.58 -42.09 4.72
N SER A 286 9.72 -42.77 3.58
CA SER A 286 8.98 -42.43 2.35
C SER A 286 7.48 -42.63 2.54
N ALA A 287 7.05 -43.72 3.16
CA ALA A 287 5.63 -43.99 3.43
C ALA A 287 5.05 -42.93 4.38
N MET A 288 5.77 -42.57 5.44
CA MET A 288 5.38 -41.47 6.34
C MET A 288 5.27 -40.12 5.59
N ALA A 289 6.24 -39.77 4.75
CA ALA A 289 6.19 -38.56 3.97
C ALA A 289 5.00 -38.56 3.00
N VAL A 290 4.73 -39.67 2.31
CA VAL A 290 3.55 -39.79 1.43
C VAL A 290 2.25 -39.69 2.24
N ALA A 291 2.15 -40.34 3.38
CA ALA A 291 0.99 -40.22 4.26
C ALA A 291 0.76 -38.75 4.71
N LEU A 292 1.85 -38.04 5.02
CA LEU A 292 1.80 -36.63 5.42
C LEU A 292 1.42 -35.73 4.24
N ILE A 293 1.93 -35.99 3.02
CA ILE A 293 1.53 -35.28 1.80
C ILE A 293 0.04 -35.46 1.54
N LEU A 294 -0.46 -36.72 1.66
CA LEU A 294 -1.87 -37.01 1.41
C LEU A 294 -2.78 -36.38 2.47
N SER A 295 -2.40 -36.42 3.75
CA SER A 295 -3.21 -35.87 4.84
C SER A 295 -3.18 -34.33 4.84
N ALA A 296 -1.99 -33.74 4.83
CA ALA A 296 -1.88 -32.27 4.79
C ALA A 296 -2.36 -31.69 3.46
N GLY A 297 -2.01 -32.36 2.33
CA GLY A 297 -2.47 -31.95 1.01
C GLY A 297 -3.99 -32.10 0.86
N GLY A 298 -4.58 -33.17 1.37
CA GLY A 298 -6.03 -33.35 1.42
C GLY A 298 -6.73 -32.28 2.25
N PHE A 299 -6.17 -31.92 3.40
CA PHE A 299 -6.71 -30.85 4.24
C PHE A 299 -6.59 -29.48 3.56
N ILE A 300 -5.44 -29.18 2.96
CA ILE A 300 -5.25 -27.91 2.20
C ILE A 300 -6.22 -27.88 1.02
N PHE A 301 -6.31 -28.98 0.25
CA PHE A 301 -7.22 -29.06 -0.89
C PHE A 301 -8.68 -28.89 -0.48
N TYR A 302 -9.11 -29.51 0.61
CA TYR A 302 -10.45 -29.31 1.15
C TYR A 302 -10.73 -27.84 1.45
N ASN A 303 -9.81 -27.12 2.13
CA ASN A 303 -9.97 -25.70 2.43
C ASN A 303 -9.99 -24.84 1.17
N THR A 304 -9.07 -25.09 0.24
CA THR A 304 -8.80 -24.16 -0.88
C THR A 304 -9.62 -24.47 -2.15
N ASN A 305 -10.34 -25.62 -2.20
CA ASN A 305 -11.09 -26.02 -3.39
C ASN A 305 -12.51 -26.52 -3.08
N VAL A 306 -12.76 -27.07 -1.88
CA VAL A 306 -14.09 -27.58 -1.49
C VAL A 306 -14.82 -26.59 -0.60
N LEU A 307 -14.20 -26.16 0.50
CA LEU A 307 -14.78 -25.18 1.41
C LEU A 307 -14.86 -23.80 0.75
N HIS A 308 -13.82 -23.44 0.01
CA HIS A 308 -13.77 -22.19 -0.78
C HIS A 308 -13.47 -22.55 -2.24
N PRO A 309 -14.33 -22.21 -3.19
CA PRO A 309 -14.06 -22.40 -4.60
C PRO A 309 -12.73 -21.73 -4.99
N TYR A 310 -11.86 -22.52 -5.64
CA TYR A 310 -10.61 -21.98 -6.15
C TYR A 310 -10.88 -21.10 -7.37
N VAL A 311 -10.47 -19.84 -7.30
CA VAL A 311 -10.70 -18.83 -8.34
C VAL A 311 -9.37 -18.26 -8.78
N THR A 312 -9.00 -18.47 -10.04
CA THR A 312 -7.78 -17.89 -10.64
C THR A 312 -7.97 -16.42 -10.99
N THR A 313 -6.88 -15.75 -11.32
CA THR A 313 -6.95 -14.39 -11.88
C THR A 313 -7.74 -14.36 -13.20
N ALA A 314 -7.58 -15.39 -14.03
CA ALA A 314 -8.35 -15.51 -15.28
C ALA A 314 -9.86 -15.69 -15.03
N ASP A 315 -10.23 -16.50 -14.02
CA ASP A 315 -11.64 -16.67 -13.66
C ASP A 315 -12.27 -15.37 -13.17
N ARG A 316 -11.54 -14.59 -12.35
CA ARG A 316 -12.00 -13.27 -11.91
C ARG A 316 -12.23 -12.31 -13.08
N MET A 317 -11.28 -12.27 -14.03
CA MET A 317 -11.44 -11.47 -15.24
C MET A 317 -12.62 -11.94 -16.09
N THR A 318 -12.82 -13.26 -16.19
CA THR A 318 -13.96 -13.85 -16.91
C THR A 318 -15.28 -13.46 -16.26
N ARG A 319 -15.38 -13.55 -14.93
CA ARG A 319 -16.58 -13.13 -14.20
C ARG A 319 -16.87 -11.64 -14.37
N SER A 320 -15.85 -10.78 -14.29
CA SER A 320 -16.02 -9.35 -14.56
C SER A 320 -16.50 -9.08 -15.99
N ALA A 321 -15.95 -9.77 -16.98
CA ALA A 321 -16.39 -9.64 -18.37
C ALA A 321 -17.82 -10.17 -18.59
N GLN A 322 -18.20 -11.27 -17.93
CA GLN A 322 -19.55 -11.81 -17.97
C GLN A 322 -20.55 -10.88 -17.29
N TYR A 323 -20.19 -10.30 -16.14
CA TYR A 323 -21.01 -9.32 -15.44
C TYR A 323 -21.34 -8.13 -16.35
N GLU A 324 -20.33 -7.56 -17.00
CA GLU A 324 -20.51 -6.43 -17.91
C GLU A 324 -21.37 -6.82 -19.14
N ARG A 325 -21.14 -7.98 -19.76
CA ARG A 325 -21.94 -8.43 -20.92
C ARG A 325 -23.39 -8.71 -20.57
N ARG A 326 -23.67 -9.32 -19.42
CA ARG A 326 -25.04 -9.67 -19.02
C ARG A 326 -25.81 -8.47 -18.50
N TYR A 327 -25.16 -7.61 -17.70
CA TYR A 327 -25.81 -6.58 -16.91
C TYR A 327 -25.46 -5.16 -17.31
N GLY A 328 -24.47 -4.92 -18.20
CA GLY A 328 -24.10 -3.58 -18.66
C GLY A 328 -25.22 -2.79 -19.30
N ARG A 329 -26.20 -3.48 -19.92
CA ARG A 329 -27.43 -2.87 -20.44
C ARG A 329 -28.28 -2.19 -19.38
N TYR A 330 -28.11 -2.54 -18.11
CA TYR A 330 -28.84 -1.96 -16.98
C TYR A 330 -28.13 -0.76 -16.35
N ALA A 331 -26.95 -0.39 -16.84
CA ALA A 331 -26.15 0.71 -16.30
C ALA A 331 -26.86 2.09 -16.34
N THR A 332 -27.82 2.24 -17.26
CA THR A 332 -28.59 3.48 -17.46
C THR A 332 -30.05 3.38 -17.05
N ILE A 333 -30.48 2.22 -16.56
CA ILE A 333 -31.86 2.07 -16.09
C ILE A 333 -32.05 2.83 -14.79
N PRO A 334 -33.09 3.69 -14.67
CA PRO A 334 -33.39 4.42 -13.45
C PRO A 334 -33.52 3.49 -12.25
N GLN A 335 -32.80 3.82 -11.17
CA GLN A 335 -32.87 3.13 -9.90
C GLN A 335 -33.18 4.14 -8.80
N PRO A 336 -33.84 3.73 -7.71
CA PRO A 336 -34.14 4.66 -6.64
C PRO A 336 -32.85 5.03 -5.89
N ARG A 337 -32.78 6.27 -5.44
CA ARG A 337 -31.68 6.79 -4.66
C ARG A 337 -31.80 6.35 -3.20
N LEU A 338 -30.70 5.84 -2.65
CA LEU A 338 -30.57 5.55 -1.22
C LEU A 338 -30.48 6.87 -0.44
N THR A 339 -31.36 7.08 0.53
CA THR A 339 -31.44 8.31 1.32
C THR A 339 -31.21 8.09 2.81
N ALA A 340 -31.42 6.88 3.32
CA ALA A 340 -31.10 6.55 4.69
C ALA A 340 -30.72 5.08 4.85
N THR A 341 -29.79 4.82 5.78
CA THR A 341 -29.33 3.50 6.18
C THR A 341 -29.40 3.37 7.68
N ALA A 342 -30.10 2.35 8.17
CA ALA A 342 -30.12 1.97 9.57
C ALA A 342 -29.61 0.53 9.70
N LEU A 343 -28.62 0.31 10.57
CA LEU A 343 -27.94 -0.97 10.72
C LEU A 343 -27.96 -1.45 12.18
N ARG A 344 -28.16 -2.74 12.36
CA ARG A 344 -27.78 -3.45 13.57
C ARG A 344 -26.70 -4.46 13.22
N ILE A 345 -25.52 -4.28 13.79
CA ILE A 345 -24.32 -5.04 13.50
C ILE A 345 -23.89 -5.77 14.76
N GLU A 346 -23.78 -7.08 14.68
CA GLU A 346 -23.28 -7.95 15.75
C GLU A 346 -21.94 -8.52 15.28
N ILE A 347 -20.83 -8.10 15.90
CA ILE A 347 -19.47 -8.59 15.60
C ILE A 347 -19.10 -9.61 16.67
N TYR A 348 -18.70 -10.80 16.24
CA TYR A 348 -18.20 -11.88 17.10
C TYR A 348 -16.74 -12.16 16.77
N PRO A 349 -15.78 -11.41 17.34
CA PRO A 349 -14.37 -11.46 16.96
C PRO A 349 -13.76 -12.86 17.11
N GLU A 350 -14.10 -13.57 18.19
CA GLU A 350 -13.55 -14.91 18.47
C GLU A 350 -14.06 -15.99 17.50
N ARG A 351 -15.29 -15.82 16.97
CA ARG A 351 -15.88 -16.72 15.98
C ARG A 351 -15.56 -16.30 14.56
N ARG A 352 -14.92 -15.13 14.37
CA ARG A 352 -14.64 -14.51 13.06
C ARG A 352 -15.92 -14.35 12.24
N GLU A 353 -16.96 -13.83 12.89
CA GLU A 353 -18.33 -13.78 12.38
C GLU A 353 -18.90 -12.39 12.59
N ALA A 354 -19.72 -11.94 11.65
CA ALA A 354 -20.54 -10.75 11.77
C ALA A 354 -21.95 -10.99 11.21
N GLU A 355 -22.96 -10.55 11.94
CA GLU A 355 -24.34 -10.53 11.52
C GLU A 355 -24.81 -9.07 11.39
N ILE A 356 -25.39 -8.72 10.25
CA ILE A 356 -25.86 -7.37 9.98
C ILE A 356 -27.32 -7.44 9.56
N ARG A 357 -28.18 -6.69 10.24
CA ARG A 357 -29.55 -6.43 9.80
C ARG A 357 -29.63 -4.98 9.37
N GLY A 358 -30.03 -4.75 8.12
CA GLY A 358 -30.05 -3.44 7.51
C GLY A 358 -31.43 -3.05 7.01
N THR A 359 -31.70 -1.75 7.10
CA THR A 359 -32.88 -1.12 6.49
C THR A 359 -32.40 0.04 5.64
N TYR A 360 -32.74 0.03 4.37
CA TYR A 360 -32.52 1.12 3.43
C TYR A 360 -33.84 1.86 3.15
N ARG A 361 -33.75 3.18 3.14
CA ARG A 361 -34.84 4.03 2.62
C ARG A 361 -34.43 4.52 1.25
N LEU A 362 -35.22 4.13 0.26
CA LEU A 362 -35.00 4.45 -1.15
C LEU A 362 -36.04 5.48 -1.59
N VAL A 363 -35.70 6.37 -2.50
CA VAL A 363 -36.60 7.39 -3.06
C VAL A 363 -36.44 7.39 -4.57
N ASN A 364 -37.56 7.36 -5.30
CA ASN A 364 -37.56 7.62 -6.73
C ASN A 364 -37.52 9.13 -6.98
N ASP A 365 -36.36 9.69 -7.21
CA ASP A 365 -36.18 11.10 -7.58
C ASP A 365 -36.05 11.30 -9.10
N THR A 366 -36.31 10.25 -9.90
CA THR A 366 -36.35 10.32 -11.36
C THR A 366 -37.71 10.78 -11.87
N ALA A 367 -37.78 11.17 -13.14
CA ALA A 367 -39.03 11.56 -13.78
C ALA A 367 -39.93 10.37 -14.20
N ALA A 368 -39.44 9.13 -14.12
CA ALA A 368 -40.09 7.92 -14.57
C ALA A 368 -40.45 6.99 -13.40
N ALA A 369 -41.50 6.19 -13.56
CA ALA A 369 -41.77 5.11 -12.62
C ALA A 369 -40.73 4.02 -12.71
N ILE A 370 -40.24 3.51 -11.58
CA ILE A 370 -39.27 2.44 -11.49
C ILE A 370 -40.00 1.12 -11.31
N GLU A 371 -39.87 0.24 -12.28
CA GLU A 371 -40.56 -1.06 -12.31
C GLU A 371 -39.75 -2.15 -11.58
N SER A 372 -38.43 -2.01 -11.52
CA SER A 372 -37.59 -3.03 -10.92
C SER A 372 -36.41 -2.44 -10.13
N ILE A 373 -36.10 -3.10 -9.03
CA ILE A 373 -34.93 -2.82 -8.19
C ILE A 373 -33.85 -3.84 -8.54
N HIS A 374 -32.70 -3.34 -8.92
CA HIS A 374 -31.52 -4.14 -9.14
C HIS A 374 -30.66 -4.13 -7.88
N LEU A 375 -30.23 -5.29 -7.43
CA LEU A 375 -29.48 -5.44 -6.19
C LEU A 375 -28.20 -6.23 -6.46
N ALA A 376 -27.06 -5.61 -6.25
CA ALA A 376 -25.77 -6.29 -6.29
C ALA A 376 -25.37 -6.70 -4.87
N THR A 377 -25.18 -8.00 -4.62
CA THR A 377 -24.80 -8.54 -3.31
C THR A 377 -23.31 -8.87 -3.25
N ALA A 378 -22.76 -9.02 -2.05
CA ALA A 378 -21.35 -9.37 -1.86
C ALA A 378 -21.08 -10.84 -2.20
N ALA A 379 -19.87 -11.12 -2.68
CA ALA A 379 -19.39 -12.50 -2.90
C ALA A 379 -18.88 -13.17 -1.62
N GLU A 380 -18.49 -12.38 -0.63
CA GLU A 380 -17.82 -12.87 0.59
C GLU A 380 -18.76 -12.96 1.80
N ALA A 381 -19.97 -12.39 1.68
CA ALA A 381 -20.99 -12.42 2.73
C ALA A 381 -22.35 -12.81 2.13
N GLU A 382 -23.07 -13.64 2.83
CA GLU A 382 -24.38 -14.09 2.42
C GLU A 382 -25.42 -13.02 2.68
N THR A 383 -26.10 -12.53 1.62
CA THR A 383 -27.23 -11.63 1.74
C THR A 383 -28.54 -12.42 1.68
N SER A 384 -29.30 -12.37 2.76
CA SER A 384 -30.58 -13.09 2.94
C SER A 384 -31.70 -12.14 3.42
N ALA A 385 -32.89 -12.67 3.62
CA ALA A 385 -34.06 -11.97 4.17
C ALA A 385 -34.36 -10.62 3.47
N VAL A 386 -34.12 -10.54 2.15
CA VAL A 386 -34.43 -9.35 1.36
C VAL A 386 -35.92 -9.20 1.24
N SER A 387 -36.48 -8.11 1.77
CA SER A 387 -37.90 -7.78 1.69
C SER A 387 -38.09 -6.29 1.48
N PHE A 388 -39.25 -5.95 0.92
CA PHE A 388 -39.65 -4.58 0.65
C PHE A 388 -41.01 -4.30 1.31
N ASP A 389 -41.31 -3.05 1.63
CA ASP A 389 -42.63 -2.60 2.12
C ASP A 389 -43.68 -2.58 1.03
N ARG A 390 -43.41 -3.25 -0.10
CA ARG A 390 -44.28 -3.36 -1.27
C ARG A 390 -44.22 -4.80 -1.80
N ARG A 391 -45.30 -5.21 -2.51
CA ARG A 391 -45.30 -6.51 -3.19
C ARG A 391 -44.21 -6.57 -4.25
N ILE A 392 -43.43 -7.64 -4.25
CA ILE A 392 -42.32 -7.86 -5.18
C ILE A 392 -42.36 -9.26 -5.77
N ALA A 393 -41.81 -9.39 -6.98
CA ALA A 393 -41.44 -10.68 -7.56
C ALA A 393 -39.95 -10.70 -7.86
N ARG A 394 -39.21 -11.68 -7.35
CA ARG A 394 -37.78 -11.88 -7.71
C ARG A 394 -37.73 -12.51 -9.11
N THR A 395 -37.38 -11.70 -10.11
CA THR A 395 -37.33 -12.12 -11.53
C THR A 395 -35.95 -12.62 -11.97
N LEU A 396 -34.89 -12.27 -11.24
CA LEU A 396 -33.55 -12.79 -11.45
C LEU A 396 -32.85 -13.02 -10.11
N ASP A 397 -32.14 -14.17 -10.01
CA ASP A 397 -31.18 -14.45 -8.94
C ASP A 397 -29.96 -15.13 -9.55
N ASP A 398 -28.93 -14.35 -9.86
CA ASP A 398 -27.64 -14.86 -10.37
C ASP A 398 -26.65 -14.96 -9.22
N GLU A 399 -26.58 -16.15 -8.62
CA GLU A 399 -25.67 -16.43 -7.51
C GLU A 399 -24.19 -16.37 -7.93
N GLU A 400 -23.88 -16.68 -9.20
CA GLU A 400 -22.49 -16.68 -9.70
C GLU A 400 -21.91 -15.24 -9.79
N LEU A 401 -22.73 -14.30 -10.27
CA LEU A 401 -22.35 -12.89 -10.45
C LEU A 401 -22.91 -11.99 -9.34
N HIS A 402 -23.56 -12.57 -8.33
CA HIS A 402 -24.14 -11.87 -7.18
C HIS A 402 -25.02 -10.70 -7.59
N TYR A 403 -26.00 -10.95 -8.49
CA TYR A 403 -26.88 -9.94 -9.03
C TYR A 403 -28.35 -10.41 -9.01
N ARG A 404 -29.24 -9.60 -8.40
CA ARG A 404 -30.64 -9.91 -8.23
C ARG A 404 -31.51 -8.80 -8.81
N ILE A 405 -32.67 -9.17 -9.39
CA ILE A 405 -33.66 -8.21 -9.88
C ILE A 405 -35.01 -8.52 -9.23
N TYR A 406 -35.61 -7.51 -8.67
CA TYR A 406 -36.93 -7.55 -8.04
C TYR A 406 -37.90 -6.62 -8.79
N THR A 407 -38.95 -7.16 -9.36
CA THR A 407 -40.02 -6.39 -10.00
C THR A 407 -40.99 -5.93 -8.93
N LEU A 408 -41.39 -4.66 -8.99
CA LEU A 408 -42.31 -4.01 -8.03
C LEU A 408 -43.76 -4.04 -8.53
N GLU A 409 -44.70 -4.36 -7.65
CA GLU A 409 -46.12 -4.35 -7.90
C GLU A 409 -46.88 -3.56 -6.81
N PRO A 410 -47.30 -2.31 -7.08
CA PRO A 410 -47.13 -1.50 -8.31
C PRO A 410 -45.72 -0.90 -8.44
N PRO A 411 -45.34 -0.37 -9.65
CA PRO A 411 -44.11 0.37 -9.84
C PRO A 411 -43.94 1.55 -8.88
N LEU A 412 -42.68 1.92 -8.55
CA LEU A 412 -42.38 3.04 -7.69
C LEU A 412 -42.46 4.35 -8.48
N ARG A 413 -43.46 5.18 -8.18
CA ARG A 413 -43.73 6.45 -8.88
C ARG A 413 -42.69 7.52 -8.50
N PRO A 414 -42.48 8.55 -9.35
CA PRO A 414 -41.68 9.71 -9.00
C PRO A 414 -42.09 10.31 -7.64
N GLY A 415 -41.11 10.58 -6.79
CA GLY A 415 -41.28 11.10 -5.43
C GLY A 415 -41.69 10.07 -4.37
N GLU A 416 -42.06 8.83 -4.76
CA GLU A 416 -42.42 7.79 -3.78
C GLU A 416 -41.19 7.23 -3.07
N THR A 417 -41.41 6.76 -1.85
CA THR A 417 -40.38 6.08 -1.04
C THR A 417 -40.59 4.58 -1.02
N LEU A 418 -39.54 3.82 -0.88
CA LEU A 418 -39.53 2.37 -0.75
C LEU A 418 -38.58 1.98 0.39
N GLN A 419 -39.02 1.11 1.27
CA GLN A 419 -38.17 0.54 2.32
C GLN A 419 -37.71 -0.84 1.91
N LEU A 420 -36.40 -1.06 1.95
CA LEU A 420 -35.74 -2.35 1.74
C LEU A 420 -35.13 -2.80 3.05
N THR A 421 -35.47 -4.01 3.50
CA THR A 421 -34.78 -4.67 4.63
C THR A 421 -34.02 -5.88 4.15
N PHE A 422 -32.91 -6.17 4.82
CA PHE A 422 -32.02 -7.29 4.47
C PHE A 422 -31.26 -7.79 5.69
N ALA A 423 -30.77 -9.01 5.61
CA ALA A 423 -29.78 -9.55 6.53
C ALA A 423 -28.51 -9.94 5.76
N VAL A 424 -27.37 -9.66 6.36
CA VAL A 424 -26.06 -10.09 5.85
C VAL A 424 -25.37 -10.91 6.93
N HIS A 425 -24.86 -12.06 6.54
CA HIS A 425 -24.08 -12.93 7.40
C HIS A 425 -22.70 -13.14 6.80
N PHE A 426 -21.69 -12.80 7.56
CA PHE A 426 -20.28 -13.07 7.24
C PHE A 426 -19.71 -14.02 8.27
N GLN A 427 -19.08 -15.09 7.82
CA GLN A 427 -18.32 -15.99 8.69
C GLN A 427 -17.09 -16.51 7.95
N SER A 428 -15.92 -16.26 8.53
CA SER A 428 -14.68 -16.76 7.96
C SER A 428 -14.37 -18.16 8.48
N HIS A 429 -14.47 -19.15 7.61
CA HIS A 429 -14.12 -20.53 7.88
C HIS A 429 -12.79 -20.90 7.21
N GLY A 430 -11.96 -21.73 7.85
CA GLY A 430 -10.76 -22.25 7.24
C GLY A 430 -9.87 -21.19 6.60
N PHE A 431 -9.39 -21.45 5.39
CA PHE A 431 -8.54 -20.55 4.62
C PHE A 431 -8.64 -20.80 3.11
N ARG A 432 -8.35 -19.76 2.34
CA ARG A 432 -8.27 -19.80 0.87
C ARG A 432 -6.84 -19.99 0.39
N ASN A 433 -6.63 -20.19 -0.91
CA ASN A 433 -5.29 -20.20 -1.52
C ASN A 433 -4.50 -18.89 -1.32
N SER A 434 -5.18 -17.77 -1.10
CA SER A 434 -4.62 -16.45 -0.77
C SER A 434 -4.43 -16.20 0.73
N GLY A 435 -4.79 -17.14 1.60
CA GLY A 435 -4.72 -17.01 3.06
C GLY A 435 -6.07 -16.98 3.73
N ALA A 436 -6.07 -16.74 5.04
CA ALA A 436 -7.28 -16.56 5.82
C ALA A 436 -7.81 -15.12 5.72
N ASP A 437 -9.13 -14.99 5.78
CA ASP A 437 -9.77 -13.68 5.84
C ASP A 437 -9.42 -12.94 7.14
N THR A 438 -9.26 -11.63 7.06
CA THR A 438 -8.86 -10.77 8.17
C THR A 438 -9.85 -9.64 8.46
N ALA A 439 -11.01 -9.65 7.84
CA ALA A 439 -12.04 -8.61 8.05
C ALA A 439 -12.60 -8.66 9.46
N VAL A 440 -12.91 -9.87 9.98
CA VAL A 440 -13.29 -10.09 11.38
C VAL A 440 -12.25 -10.97 12.06
N VAL A 441 -11.59 -10.42 13.07
CA VAL A 441 -10.51 -11.06 13.82
C VAL A 441 -10.63 -10.76 15.31
N ALA A 442 -9.91 -11.52 16.14
CA ALA A 442 -9.92 -11.41 17.61
C ALA A 442 -9.54 -10.00 18.13
N ASN A 443 -8.81 -9.21 17.34
CA ASN A 443 -8.53 -7.80 17.62
C ASN A 443 -8.19 -7.08 16.32
N GLY A 444 -8.81 -5.93 16.04
CA GLY A 444 -8.61 -5.17 14.80
C GLY A 444 -9.55 -5.59 13.66
N THR A 445 -10.82 -5.84 13.95
CA THR A 445 -11.89 -6.00 12.94
C THR A 445 -12.08 -4.68 12.18
N SER A 446 -12.10 -4.75 10.85
CA SER A 446 -12.34 -3.62 9.97
C SER A 446 -12.97 -4.08 8.67
N PHE A 447 -14.09 -3.48 8.29
CA PHE A 447 -14.77 -3.69 7.01
C PHE A 447 -15.55 -2.44 6.61
N THR A 448 -15.85 -2.32 5.31
CA THR A 448 -16.64 -1.21 4.77
C THR A 448 -18.01 -1.70 4.30
N ASN A 449 -18.94 -0.76 4.15
CA ASN A 449 -20.24 -1.07 3.54
C ASN A 449 -20.12 -1.64 2.12
N LEU A 450 -19.07 -1.24 1.38
CA LEU A 450 -18.83 -1.71 0.02
C LEU A 450 -18.38 -3.18 -0.04
N ASP A 451 -17.84 -3.73 1.06
CA ASP A 451 -17.38 -5.12 1.11
C ASP A 451 -18.57 -6.09 1.23
N TRP A 452 -19.60 -5.76 2.01
CA TRP A 452 -20.62 -6.73 2.39
C TRP A 452 -22.07 -6.31 2.17
N LEU A 453 -22.38 -4.99 2.22
CA LEU A 453 -23.77 -4.56 2.12
C LEU A 453 -24.27 -4.56 0.67
N PRO A 454 -25.57 -4.86 0.45
CA PRO A 454 -26.13 -4.83 -0.88
C PRO A 454 -26.12 -3.42 -1.46
N ALA A 455 -25.70 -3.31 -2.73
CA ALA A 455 -25.66 -2.06 -3.46
C ALA A 455 -26.80 -1.99 -4.49
N ILE A 456 -27.44 -0.83 -4.60
CA ILE A 456 -28.55 -0.61 -5.54
C ILE A 456 -28.01 -0.35 -6.94
N GLY A 457 -28.59 -0.99 -7.92
CA GLY A 457 -28.28 -0.80 -9.33
C GLY A 457 -27.04 -1.55 -9.83
N TYR A 458 -26.69 -1.26 -11.07
CA TYR A 458 -25.49 -1.78 -11.73
C TYR A 458 -24.22 -1.20 -11.12
N GLN A 459 -23.24 -2.05 -10.86
CA GLN A 459 -22.01 -1.65 -10.18
C GLN A 459 -20.83 -1.59 -11.16
N ARG A 460 -20.40 -0.39 -11.56
CA ARG A 460 -19.29 -0.17 -12.50
C ARG A 460 -17.92 -0.60 -11.97
N ASN A 461 -17.74 -0.68 -10.66
CA ASN A 461 -16.50 -1.18 -10.04
C ASN A 461 -16.29 -2.69 -10.23
N ARG A 462 -17.33 -3.44 -10.67
CA ARG A 462 -17.26 -4.88 -11.01
C ARG A 462 -16.87 -5.13 -12.46
N GLU A 463 -16.82 -4.11 -13.31
CA GLU A 463 -16.38 -4.21 -14.70
C GLU A 463 -14.91 -4.55 -14.80
N LEU A 464 -14.50 -5.02 -15.97
CA LEU A 464 -13.10 -5.27 -16.29
C LEU A 464 -12.39 -3.94 -16.61
N HIS A 465 -11.43 -3.52 -15.77
CA HIS A 465 -10.82 -2.19 -15.89
C HIS A 465 -9.66 -2.12 -16.87
N ALA A 466 -8.74 -3.12 -16.86
CA ALA A 466 -7.50 -3.05 -17.64
C ALA A 466 -7.75 -3.12 -19.13
N ALA A 467 -7.30 -2.12 -19.91
CA ALA A 467 -7.50 -2.05 -21.35
C ALA A 467 -6.99 -3.28 -22.11
N GLY A 468 -5.84 -3.86 -21.69
CA GLY A 468 -5.31 -5.09 -22.28
C GLY A 468 -6.24 -6.29 -22.07
N ALA A 469 -6.75 -6.45 -20.83
CA ALA A 469 -7.70 -7.50 -20.51
C ALA A 469 -9.03 -7.31 -21.24
N ARG A 470 -9.55 -6.08 -21.33
CA ARG A 470 -10.77 -5.79 -22.11
C ARG A 470 -10.64 -6.22 -23.57
N ARG A 471 -9.51 -5.91 -24.21
CA ARG A 471 -9.24 -6.38 -25.60
C ARG A 471 -9.21 -7.92 -25.68
N GLN A 472 -8.55 -8.58 -24.71
CA GLN A 472 -8.48 -10.04 -24.65
C GLN A 472 -9.88 -10.68 -24.54
N TYR A 473 -10.78 -10.06 -23.80
CA TYR A 473 -12.15 -10.53 -23.63
C TYR A 473 -13.14 -9.96 -24.67
N GLY A 474 -12.69 -9.21 -25.68
CA GLY A 474 -13.55 -8.65 -26.72
C GLY A 474 -14.56 -7.62 -26.22
N LEU A 475 -14.23 -6.91 -25.15
CA LEU A 475 -15.02 -5.80 -24.63
C LEU A 475 -14.57 -4.48 -25.25
N ALA A 476 -15.52 -3.58 -25.48
CA ALA A 476 -15.22 -2.22 -25.92
C ALA A 476 -14.31 -1.52 -24.89
N PRO A 477 -13.51 -0.52 -25.29
CA PRO A 477 -12.83 0.35 -24.34
C PRO A 477 -13.82 0.86 -23.30
N ARG A 478 -13.36 0.97 -22.06
CA ARG A 478 -14.21 1.53 -21.00
C ARG A 478 -14.61 2.95 -21.38
N PRO A 479 -15.88 3.36 -21.19
CA PRO A 479 -16.26 4.75 -21.37
C PRO A 479 -15.31 5.66 -20.57
N ALA A 480 -14.82 6.71 -21.20
CA ALA A 480 -14.05 7.73 -20.50
C ALA A 480 -14.91 8.36 -19.39
N VAL A 481 -14.26 8.95 -18.41
CA VAL A 481 -14.93 9.86 -17.46
C VAL A 481 -15.63 10.93 -18.32
N PRO A 482 -16.85 11.35 -18.00
CA PRO A 482 -17.54 12.39 -18.76
C PRO A 482 -16.67 13.63 -18.92
N SER A 483 -16.74 14.25 -20.10
CA SER A 483 -15.96 15.45 -20.37
C SER A 483 -16.29 16.57 -19.37
N LEU A 484 -15.29 17.35 -19.03
CA LEU A 484 -15.43 18.57 -18.23
C LEU A 484 -16.53 19.51 -18.78
N ASP A 485 -16.77 19.50 -20.08
CA ASP A 485 -17.74 20.37 -20.79
C ASP A 485 -19.15 19.75 -20.84
N ASP A 486 -19.35 18.53 -20.34
CA ASP A 486 -20.66 17.86 -20.33
C ASP A 486 -21.56 18.42 -19.22
N ALA A 487 -22.47 19.31 -19.63
CA ALA A 487 -23.43 19.91 -18.71
C ALA A 487 -24.39 18.89 -18.06
N ALA A 488 -24.73 17.77 -18.75
CA ALA A 488 -25.62 16.76 -18.21
C ALA A 488 -24.96 15.97 -17.06
N ALA A 489 -23.64 15.74 -17.14
CA ALA A 489 -22.87 15.07 -16.10
C ALA A 489 -22.77 15.87 -14.79
N ARG A 490 -23.09 17.16 -14.79
CA ARG A 490 -23.08 18.03 -13.58
C ARG A 490 -24.19 17.70 -12.57
N GLY A 491 -25.01 16.73 -12.85
CA GLY A 491 -25.97 16.16 -11.90
C GLY A 491 -25.45 14.98 -11.09
N ILE A 492 -24.32 14.37 -11.49
CA ILE A 492 -23.76 13.15 -10.90
C ILE A 492 -22.60 13.53 -9.97
N ARG A 493 -22.66 13.07 -8.72
CA ARG A 493 -21.66 13.37 -7.69
C ARG A 493 -20.52 12.35 -7.70
N VAL A 494 -19.30 12.81 -7.44
CA VAL A 494 -18.22 11.94 -7.00
C VAL A 494 -18.58 11.33 -5.64
N GLY A 495 -18.43 10.00 -5.50
CA GLY A 495 -18.70 9.28 -4.25
C GLY A 495 -20.18 9.02 -3.94
N GLY A 496 -21.10 9.35 -4.86
CA GLY A 496 -22.52 9.07 -4.74
C GLY A 496 -23.28 10.05 -3.84
N ASP A 497 -24.58 9.77 -3.64
CA ASP A 497 -25.47 10.64 -2.87
C ASP A 497 -25.29 10.47 -1.36
N PRO A 498 -25.50 11.56 -0.59
CA PRO A 498 -25.42 11.50 0.86
C PRO A 498 -26.63 10.78 1.44
N ILE A 499 -26.40 10.07 2.56
CA ILE A 499 -27.39 9.29 3.29
C ILE A 499 -27.49 9.73 4.74
N ASN A 500 -28.70 9.67 5.32
CA ASN A 500 -28.85 9.64 6.76
C ASN A 500 -28.37 8.29 7.29
N PHE A 501 -27.62 8.30 8.39
CA PHE A 501 -26.99 7.09 8.89
C PHE A 501 -27.27 6.88 10.38
N GLU A 502 -27.62 5.66 10.72
CA GLU A 502 -27.76 5.18 12.09
C GLU A 502 -27.24 3.75 12.20
N ALA A 503 -26.50 3.43 13.25
CA ALA A 503 -26.02 2.08 13.50
C ALA A 503 -25.98 1.75 15.00
N ILE A 504 -26.40 0.53 15.34
CA ILE A 504 -26.13 -0.10 16.63
C ILE A 504 -25.10 -1.20 16.38
N VAL A 505 -23.95 -1.10 17.03
CA VAL A 505 -22.84 -2.07 16.86
C VAL A 505 -22.58 -2.78 18.17
N GLY A 506 -22.76 -4.11 18.20
CA GLY A 506 -22.43 -5.00 19.29
C GLY A 506 -21.10 -5.69 19.05
N THR A 507 -20.25 -5.73 20.06
CA THR A 507 -18.95 -6.43 20.02
C THR A 507 -18.62 -7.09 21.36
N SER A 508 -17.44 -7.69 21.48
CA SER A 508 -16.94 -8.24 22.74
C SER A 508 -16.79 -7.18 23.82
N ALA A 509 -16.95 -7.55 25.08
CA ALA A 509 -16.99 -6.59 26.21
C ALA A 509 -15.69 -5.77 26.39
N ASP A 510 -14.55 -6.33 25.98
CA ASP A 510 -13.21 -5.73 26.06
C ASP A 510 -12.85 -4.87 24.83
N GLN A 511 -13.76 -4.73 23.86
CA GLN A 511 -13.53 -3.97 22.62
C GLN A 511 -14.37 -2.70 22.57
N ILE A 512 -13.89 -1.75 21.78
CA ILE A 512 -14.65 -0.57 21.37
C ILE A 512 -14.98 -0.75 19.90
N ALA A 513 -16.30 -0.69 19.58
CA ALA A 513 -16.74 -0.66 18.20
C ALA A 513 -17.01 0.79 17.77
N VAL A 514 -16.62 1.12 16.54
CA VAL A 514 -16.77 2.46 15.96
C VAL A 514 -17.48 2.37 14.60
N ALA A 515 -18.46 3.24 14.40
CA ALA A 515 -19.18 3.43 13.13
C ALA A 515 -19.40 4.94 12.91
N PRO A 516 -19.82 5.40 11.71
CA PRO A 516 -20.12 6.80 11.47
C PRO A 516 -21.20 7.35 12.40
N GLY A 517 -21.16 8.63 12.66
CA GLY A 517 -22.14 9.34 13.50
C GLY A 517 -21.63 9.65 14.91
N ALA A 518 -22.30 10.54 15.61
CA ALA A 518 -22.04 10.81 17.03
C ALA A 518 -22.48 9.63 17.89
N LEU A 519 -21.67 9.25 18.85
CA LEU A 519 -22.03 8.21 19.83
C LEU A 519 -23.14 8.74 20.74
N ARG A 520 -24.35 8.16 20.65
CA ARG A 520 -25.51 8.55 21.44
C ARG A 520 -25.63 7.77 22.73
N ARG A 521 -25.28 6.49 22.69
CA ARG A 521 -25.44 5.60 23.84
C ARG A 521 -24.44 4.45 23.78
N THR A 522 -23.95 4.02 24.93
CA THR A 522 -23.24 2.75 25.12
C THR A 522 -23.88 1.97 26.26
N TRP A 523 -23.97 0.65 26.13
CA TRP A 523 -24.45 -0.23 27.20
C TRP A 523 -23.85 -1.62 27.08
N THR A 524 -24.00 -2.42 28.11
CA THR A 524 -23.58 -3.83 28.11
C THR A 524 -24.81 -4.70 28.31
N GLU A 525 -24.93 -5.73 27.48
CA GLU A 525 -26.06 -6.66 27.54
C GLU A 525 -25.57 -8.06 27.11
N GLY A 526 -25.93 -9.10 27.88
CA GLY A 526 -25.52 -10.47 27.56
C GLY A 526 -24.01 -10.70 27.48
N GLY A 527 -23.21 -9.96 28.25
CA GLY A 527 -21.73 -10.03 28.21
C GLY A 527 -21.08 -9.37 26.99
N ARG A 528 -21.84 -8.63 26.22
CA ARG A 528 -21.39 -7.89 25.04
C ARG A 528 -21.55 -6.40 25.24
N ARG A 529 -20.75 -5.59 24.58
CA ARG A 529 -20.80 -4.13 24.62
C ARG A 529 -21.42 -3.59 23.33
N TYR A 530 -22.32 -2.64 23.47
CA TYR A 530 -23.10 -2.04 22.37
C TYR A 530 -22.82 -0.55 22.28
N PHE A 531 -22.83 -0.04 21.05
CA PHE A 531 -22.58 1.36 20.72
C PHE A 531 -23.64 1.81 19.70
N HIS A 532 -24.36 2.88 20.04
CA HIS A 532 -25.37 3.47 19.17
C HIS A 532 -24.86 4.77 18.57
N TYR A 533 -24.69 4.79 17.26
CA TYR A 533 -24.20 5.91 16.48
C TYR A 533 -25.30 6.49 15.61
N VAL A 534 -25.40 7.84 15.55
CA VAL A 534 -26.32 8.56 14.67
C VAL A 534 -25.55 9.72 14.03
N ALA A 535 -25.59 9.81 12.71
CA ALA A 535 -24.95 10.90 11.99
C ALA A 535 -25.72 12.22 12.20
N ASP A 536 -24.99 13.28 12.56
CA ASP A 536 -25.58 14.62 12.79
C ASP A 536 -26.08 15.26 11.50
N VAL A 537 -25.41 14.96 10.40
CA VAL A 537 -25.73 15.40 9.04
C VAL A 537 -25.56 14.22 8.08
N PRO A 538 -26.20 14.24 6.89
CA PRO A 538 -26.02 13.18 5.92
C PRO A 538 -24.56 12.98 5.54
N ILE A 539 -24.13 11.72 5.43
CA ILE A 539 -22.78 11.29 5.09
C ILE A 539 -22.74 10.63 3.72
N ASN A 540 -21.57 10.55 3.09
CA ASN A 540 -21.41 9.78 1.85
C ASN A 540 -21.68 8.29 2.12
N ASN A 541 -22.27 7.60 1.12
CA ASN A 541 -22.52 6.15 1.21
C ASN A 541 -21.24 5.33 1.00
N GLN A 542 -20.19 5.73 1.68
CA GLN A 542 -18.92 5.00 1.81
C GLN A 542 -18.44 5.19 3.23
N TYR A 543 -18.37 4.11 4.00
CA TYR A 543 -18.04 4.17 5.42
C TYR A 543 -17.47 2.83 5.92
N GLY A 544 -16.67 2.92 6.99
CA GLY A 544 -16.09 1.78 7.70
C GLY A 544 -16.77 1.49 9.03
N VAL A 545 -16.68 0.24 9.45
CA VAL A 545 -17.01 -0.24 10.78
C VAL A 545 -15.79 -0.94 11.38
N PHE A 546 -15.44 -0.57 12.60
CA PHE A 546 -14.21 -1.00 13.27
C PHE A 546 -14.52 -1.59 14.63
N SER A 547 -13.73 -2.57 15.08
CA SER A 547 -13.78 -3.07 16.45
C SER A 547 -12.42 -3.61 16.89
N ALA A 548 -11.91 -3.07 17.98
CA ALA A 548 -10.65 -3.53 18.57
C ALA A 548 -10.55 -3.13 20.05
N ARG A 549 -9.49 -3.63 20.71
CA ARG A 549 -9.09 -3.20 22.06
C ARG A 549 -8.40 -1.84 21.99
N TYR A 550 -9.12 -0.84 21.52
CA TYR A 550 -8.60 0.52 21.38
C TYR A 550 -8.37 1.19 22.72
N ALA A 551 -7.28 1.96 22.84
CA ALA A 551 -7.22 3.11 23.72
C ALA A 551 -7.87 4.31 23.01
N LEU A 552 -8.56 5.14 23.77
CA LEU A 552 -9.19 6.36 23.29
C LEU A 552 -8.50 7.58 23.89
N HIS A 553 -8.02 8.46 23.03
CA HIS A 553 -7.61 9.82 23.40
C HIS A 553 -8.65 10.79 22.88
N GLU A 554 -9.22 11.62 23.78
CA GLU A 554 -10.28 12.54 23.42
C GLU A 554 -9.97 13.95 23.91
N GLU A 555 -10.16 14.95 23.05
CA GLU A 555 -10.07 16.37 23.36
C GLU A 555 -11.23 17.13 22.74
N GLN A 556 -11.59 18.26 23.35
CA GLN A 556 -12.60 19.17 22.82
C GLN A 556 -11.92 20.32 22.04
N TRP A 557 -12.44 20.58 20.85
CA TRP A 557 -12.14 21.78 20.11
C TRP A 557 -13.37 22.70 20.06
N THR A 558 -13.16 24.00 20.31
CA THR A 558 -14.21 25.03 20.25
C THR A 558 -13.80 26.09 19.26
N PRO A 559 -14.66 26.47 18.30
CA PRO A 559 -14.35 27.49 17.31
C PRO A 559 -14.00 28.85 17.96
N SER A 560 -12.88 29.45 17.57
CA SER A 560 -12.37 30.72 18.14
C SER A 560 -13.28 31.92 17.85
N ALA A 561 -14.13 31.87 16.82
CA ALA A 561 -15.01 32.96 16.37
C ALA A 561 -16.46 32.86 16.86
N GLY A 562 -16.77 31.97 17.79
CA GLY A 562 -18.12 31.82 18.36
C GLY A 562 -19.18 31.28 17.37
N ALA A 563 -18.82 31.00 16.13
CA ALA A 563 -19.70 30.44 15.11
C ALA A 563 -19.44 28.93 14.94
N GLY A 564 -20.19 28.09 15.63
CA GLY A 564 -20.13 26.62 15.50
C GLY A 564 -20.31 25.90 16.83
N GLN A 565 -20.52 24.58 16.74
CA GLN A 565 -20.64 23.73 17.90
C GLN A 565 -19.26 23.20 18.35
N PRO A 566 -19.07 22.86 19.62
CA PRO A 566 -17.88 22.14 20.07
C PRO A 566 -17.74 20.80 19.34
N VAL A 567 -16.48 20.43 19.01
CA VAL A 567 -16.16 19.20 18.29
C VAL A 567 -15.29 18.32 19.17
N ALA A 568 -15.71 17.07 19.39
CA ALA A 568 -14.91 16.07 20.07
C ALA A 568 -13.86 15.48 19.08
N ILE A 569 -12.58 15.76 19.29
CA ILE A 569 -11.49 15.13 18.57
C ILE A 569 -11.17 13.80 19.29
N GLN A 570 -11.43 12.69 18.62
CA GLN A 570 -11.31 11.34 19.16
C GLN A 570 -10.27 10.55 18.38
N ILE A 571 -9.23 10.03 19.06
CA ILE A 571 -8.22 9.16 18.44
C ILE A 571 -8.32 7.77 19.06
N PHE A 572 -8.76 6.80 18.25
CA PHE A 572 -8.79 5.39 18.60
C PHE A 572 -7.52 4.74 18.10
N HIS A 573 -6.68 4.27 19.01
CA HIS A 573 -5.35 3.78 18.67
C HIS A 573 -4.98 2.51 19.44
N HIS A 574 -4.00 1.77 18.92
CA HIS A 574 -3.37 0.68 19.69
C HIS A 574 -2.67 1.26 20.94
N PRO A 575 -2.83 0.66 22.15
CA PRO A 575 -2.24 1.22 23.36
C PRO A 575 -0.73 1.51 23.30
N GLY A 576 0.02 0.72 22.52
CA GLY A 576 1.46 0.92 22.28
C GLY A 576 1.81 2.07 21.32
N HIS A 577 0.84 2.64 20.58
CA HIS A 577 1.07 3.61 19.53
C HIS A 577 0.69 5.04 19.92
N ALA A 578 1.17 5.48 21.09
CA ALA A 578 0.83 6.80 21.63
C ALA A 578 1.81 7.93 21.20
N VAL A 579 2.86 7.61 20.46
CA VAL A 579 4.01 8.51 20.22
C VAL A 579 3.63 9.78 19.47
N THR A 580 2.75 9.68 18.48
CA THR A 580 2.34 10.79 17.61
C THR A 580 1.04 11.47 18.04
N LEU A 581 0.34 10.99 19.05
CA LEU A 581 -1.00 11.47 19.44
C LEU A 581 -1.07 12.99 19.61
N ARG A 582 -0.12 13.57 20.37
CA ARG A 582 -0.11 15.04 20.59
C ARG A 582 0.00 15.83 19.28
N HIS A 583 0.75 15.31 18.30
CA HIS A 583 0.92 15.95 17.00
C HIS A 583 -0.32 15.77 16.11
N MET A 584 -0.98 14.60 16.20
CA MET A 584 -2.25 14.36 15.53
C MET A 584 -3.33 15.31 16.04
N VAL A 585 -3.47 15.45 17.37
CA VAL A 585 -4.42 16.39 17.98
C VAL A 585 -4.10 17.83 17.59
N ALA A 586 -2.83 18.22 17.67
CA ALA A 586 -2.41 19.58 17.31
C ALA A 586 -2.67 19.85 15.82
N GLY A 587 -2.39 18.90 14.93
CA GLY A 587 -2.70 19.00 13.49
C GLY A 587 -4.20 19.08 13.22
N ALA A 588 -5.02 18.29 13.92
CA ALA A 588 -6.48 18.34 13.81
C ALA A 588 -7.04 19.70 14.26
N ARG A 589 -6.59 20.20 15.42
CA ARG A 589 -6.98 21.54 15.91
C ARG A 589 -6.59 22.64 14.95
N ALA A 590 -5.33 22.67 14.52
CA ALA A 590 -4.82 23.66 13.57
C ALA A 590 -5.60 23.65 12.26
N SER A 591 -5.93 22.44 11.77
CA SER A 591 -6.73 22.29 10.54
C SER A 591 -8.16 22.77 10.71
N LEU A 592 -8.82 22.42 11.83
CA LEU A 592 -10.16 22.92 12.15
C LEU A 592 -10.16 24.46 12.31
N ASP A 593 -9.18 25.03 13.01
CA ASP A 593 -9.05 26.49 13.19
C ASP A 593 -8.82 27.21 11.86
N HIS A 594 -7.91 26.70 11.02
CA HIS A 594 -7.61 27.29 9.73
C HIS A 594 -8.82 27.23 8.81
N ASN A 595 -9.34 26.03 8.55
CA ASN A 595 -10.41 25.84 7.58
C ASN A 595 -11.74 26.46 8.05
N ALA A 596 -12.07 26.38 9.34
CA ALA A 596 -13.28 27.03 9.85
C ALA A 596 -13.23 28.56 9.73
N ARG A 597 -12.07 29.17 9.93
CA ARG A 597 -11.87 30.62 9.79
C ARG A 597 -11.91 31.06 8.33
N GLN A 598 -11.27 30.30 7.43
CA GLN A 598 -11.15 30.66 6.02
C GLN A 598 -12.40 30.31 5.20
N PHE A 599 -13.01 29.14 5.48
CA PHE A 599 -14.01 28.52 4.60
C PHE A 599 -15.36 28.29 5.27
N GLY A 600 -15.47 28.60 6.58
CA GLY A 600 -16.74 28.46 7.32
C GLY A 600 -16.80 27.20 8.18
N PRO A 601 -17.92 27.01 8.91
CA PRO A 601 -17.99 26.08 10.04
C PRO A 601 -17.82 24.62 9.65
N TYR A 602 -17.18 23.87 10.54
CA TYR A 602 -17.19 22.40 10.52
C TYR A 602 -18.61 21.87 10.82
N ARG A 603 -19.03 20.81 10.15
CA ARG A 603 -20.43 20.38 10.16
C ARG A 603 -20.78 19.36 11.23
N TYR A 604 -19.79 18.60 11.73
CA TYR A 604 -20.02 17.48 12.64
C TYR A 604 -19.68 17.86 14.08
N SER A 605 -20.32 17.16 15.06
CA SER A 605 -19.99 17.31 16.48
C SER A 605 -18.75 16.51 16.91
N TYR A 606 -18.14 15.76 16.01
CA TYR A 606 -16.98 14.92 16.25
C TYR A 606 -16.01 14.94 15.06
N LEU A 607 -14.75 14.64 15.33
CA LEU A 607 -13.72 14.29 14.36
C LEU A 607 -12.97 13.09 14.90
N ARG A 608 -12.94 11.98 14.15
CA ARG A 608 -12.30 10.73 14.57
C ARG A 608 -11.09 10.40 13.73
N LEU A 609 -10.05 9.94 14.41
CA LEU A 609 -8.93 9.26 13.80
C LEU A 609 -8.93 7.83 14.33
N ILE A 610 -8.91 6.83 13.44
CA ILE A 610 -9.01 5.41 13.81
C ILE A 610 -7.85 4.64 13.21
N GLU A 611 -7.08 3.98 14.07
CA GLU A 611 -6.01 3.11 13.67
C GLU A 611 -6.55 1.75 13.20
N ASN A 612 -6.09 1.31 12.02
CA ASN A 612 -6.36 -0.03 11.51
C ASN A 612 -5.08 -0.91 11.53
N PRO A 613 -5.22 -2.24 11.58
CA PRO A 613 -4.09 -3.16 11.68
C PRO A 613 -3.37 -3.35 10.33
N ALA A 614 -2.88 -2.27 9.73
CA ALA A 614 -2.11 -2.28 8.49
C ALA A 614 -0.82 -1.49 8.66
N LEU A 615 0.32 -2.07 8.29
CA LEU A 615 1.63 -1.40 8.31
C LEU A 615 1.79 -0.36 7.20
N GLY A 616 0.69 0.19 6.67
CA GLY A 616 0.69 1.27 5.70
C GLY A 616 0.85 2.64 6.36
N MET A 617 1.38 3.62 5.61
CA MET A 617 1.44 5.04 6.02
C MET A 617 0.26 5.85 5.49
N GLY A 618 -0.69 5.21 4.81
CA GLY A 618 -1.86 5.87 4.24
C GLY A 618 -2.86 6.28 5.32
N ALA A 619 -3.49 7.42 5.09
CA ALA A 619 -4.71 7.81 5.78
C ALA A 619 -5.83 7.96 4.75
N ARG A 620 -7.03 7.51 5.10
CA ARG A 620 -8.23 7.66 4.28
C ARG A 620 -9.30 8.39 5.10
N SER A 621 -9.87 9.42 4.53
CA SER A 621 -10.93 10.18 5.19
C SER A 621 -12.29 9.81 4.62
N GLU A 622 -13.21 9.49 5.51
CA GLU A 622 -14.65 9.41 5.29
C GLU A 622 -15.31 10.50 6.14
N ALA A 623 -16.60 10.68 6.04
CA ALA A 623 -17.28 11.75 6.78
C ALA A 623 -16.90 11.78 8.27
N ALA A 624 -16.23 12.83 8.68
CA ALA A 624 -15.74 13.07 10.05
C ALA A 624 -14.87 11.93 10.65
N THR A 625 -14.37 11.01 9.82
CA THR A 625 -13.59 9.86 10.26
C THR A 625 -12.37 9.67 9.38
N VAL A 626 -11.19 9.67 9.98
CA VAL A 626 -9.89 9.42 9.34
C VAL A 626 -9.39 8.05 9.76
N GLU A 627 -9.36 7.11 8.84
CA GLU A 627 -8.74 5.81 9.03
C GLU A 627 -7.24 5.90 8.70
N TYR A 628 -6.37 5.45 9.57
CA TYR A 628 -4.92 5.43 9.34
C TYR A 628 -4.30 4.09 9.73
N GLY A 629 -3.20 3.73 9.04
CA GLY A 629 -2.48 2.49 9.34
C GLY A 629 -1.46 2.66 10.47
N GLU A 630 -1.05 1.54 11.09
CA GLU A 630 -0.02 1.49 12.14
C GLU A 630 1.29 2.21 11.73
N GLY A 631 1.66 2.16 10.44
CA GLY A 631 2.85 2.86 9.96
C GLY A 631 2.75 4.39 10.10
N PHE A 632 1.56 4.97 10.02
CA PHE A 632 1.36 6.40 10.29
C PHE A 632 1.47 6.72 11.78
N ALA A 633 0.94 5.85 12.66
CA ALA A 633 1.08 6.00 14.10
C ALA A 633 2.55 5.96 14.57
N LEU A 634 3.41 5.31 13.80
CA LEU A 634 4.84 5.14 14.08
C LEU A 634 5.73 6.17 13.35
N LEU A 635 5.17 7.26 12.80
CA LEU A 635 5.98 8.36 12.28
C LEU A 635 6.88 8.94 13.37
N ASN A 636 8.11 9.33 12.99
CA ASN A 636 9.03 9.94 13.94
C ASN A 636 8.43 11.28 14.45
N PRO A 637 8.30 11.48 15.76
CA PRO A 637 7.79 12.73 16.31
C PRO A 637 8.60 13.98 15.92
N GLN A 638 9.84 13.79 15.45
CA GLN A 638 10.65 14.89 14.91
C GLN A 638 10.16 15.38 13.55
N ASP A 639 9.41 14.55 12.79
CA ASP A 639 8.78 14.92 11.53
C ASP A 639 7.37 15.47 11.75
N VAL A 640 7.24 16.41 12.68
CA VAL A 640 5.97 17.00 13.09
C VAL A 640 5.17 17.58 11.90
N ASP A 641 5.83 18.21 10.95
CA ASP A 641 5.26 18.76 9.72
C ASP A 641 4.54 17.71 8.88
N VAL A 642 5.09 16.49 8.79
CA VAL A 642 4.44 15.39 8.05
C VAL A 642 3.18 14.92 8.78
N VAL A 643 3.24 14.74 10.10
CA VAL A 643 2.06 14.35 10.88
C VAL A 643 0.97 15.41 10.76
N PHE A 644 1.33 16.69 10.92
CA PHE A 644 0.41 17.82 10.71
C PHE A 644 -0.21 17.81 9.32
N ALA A 645 0.63 17.69 8.29
CA ALA A 645 0.15 17.74 6.91
C ALA A 645 -0.80 16.60 6.55
N VAL A 646 -0.53 15.37 7.02
CA VAL A 646 -1.41 14.22 6.76
C VAL A 646 -2.74 14.36 7.48
N VAL A 647 -2.73 14.79 8.74
CA VAL A 647 -3.97 15.05 9.49
C VAL A 647 -4.72 16.23 8.87
N ALA A 648 -4.04 17.33 8.55
CA ALA A 648 -4.64 18.51 7.95
C ALA A 648 -5.26 18.21 6.58
N HIS A 649 -4.59 17.40 5.74
CA HIS A 649 -5.12 16.92 4.48
C HIS A 649 -6.43 16.13 4.69
N ALA A 650 -6.42 15.19 5.62
CA ALA A 650 -7.59 14.38 5.92
C ALA A 650 -8.77 15.21 6.46
N VAL A 651 -8.49 16.20 7.31
CA VAL A 651 -9.52 17.10 7.87
C VAL A 651 -10.01 18.10 6.81
N ALA A 652 -9.18 18.59 5.91
CA ALA A 652 -9.56 19.50 4.84
C ALA A 652 -10.60 18.89 3.88
N ARG A 653 -10.66 17.55 3.78
CA ARG A 653 -11.66 16.83 3.00
C ARG A 653 -13.09 17.16 3.42
N GLU A 654 -13.31 17.55 4.68
CA GLU A 654 -14.63 17.95 5.18
C GLU A 654 -15.15 19.23 4.51
N TRP A 655 -14.27 20.03 3.89
CA TRP A 655 -14.64 21.15 3.02
C TRP A 655 -14.54 20.76 1.55
N TRP A 656 -13.41 20.11 1.13
CA TRP A 656 -13.11 19.77 -0.27
C TRP A 656 -13.44 18.29 -0.59
N GLY A 657 -14.70 17.97 -0.67
CA GLY A 657 -15.21 16.61 -0.91
C GLY A 657 -16.49 16.32 -0.19
N MET A 658 -16.73 16.99 0.98
CA MET A 658 -17.97 16.81 1.75
C MET A 658 -18.89 18.03 1.69
N GLN A 659 -18.36 19.26 1.63
CA GLN A 659 -19.16 20.47 1.44
C GLN A 659 -19.18 20.91 -0.04
N VAL A 660 -18.02 21.01 -0.67
CA VAL A 660 -17.90 21.17 -2.12
C VAL A 660 -17.67 19.78 -2.72
N VAL A 661 -18.74 19.17 -3.20
CA VAL A 661 -18.71 17.87 -3.86
C VAL A 661 -18.69 18.10 -5.36
N PRO A 662 -17.61 17.71 -6.09
CA PRO A 662 -17.55 17.93 -7.52
C PRO A 662 -18.50 17.01 -8.29
N ALA A 663 -18.84 17.43 -9.50
CA ALA A 663 -19.41 16.57 -10.52
C ALA A 663 -18.44 15.45 -10.90
N ASP A 664 -18.95 14.26 -11.22
CA ASP A 664 -18.14 13.10 -11.65
C ASP A 664 -17.74 13.25 -13.13
N VAL A 665 -16.86 14.22 -13.38
CA VAL A 665 -16.31 14.58 -14.70
C VAL A 665 -14.79 14.68 -14.64
N GLU A 666 -14.15 14.85 -15.80
CA GLU A 666 -12.72 15.15 -15.87
C GLU A 666 -12.35 16.29 -14.91
N GLY A 667 -11.19 16.21 -14.27
CA GLY A 667 -10.69 17.23 -13.36
C GLY A 667 -11.32 17.27 -11.97
N ALA A 668 -12.27 16.37 -11.65
CA ALA A 668 -12.92 16.33 -10.33
C ALA A 668 -11.92 16.23 -9.15
N GLY A 669 -10.81 15.49 -9.35
CA GLY A 669 -9.75 15.34 -8.35
C GLY A 669 -9.02 16.65 -8.00
N LEU A 670 -9.06 17.67 -8.84
CA LEU A 670 -8.52 18.99 -8.53
C LEU A 670 -9.31 19.64 -7.38
N LEU A 671 -10.64 19.53 -7.37
CA LEU A 671 -11.51 20.07 -6.33
C LEU A 671 -11.51 19.28 -5.01
N THR A 672 -10.91 18.10 -5.00
CA THR A 672 -10.77 17.27 -3.79
C THR A 672 -9.30 17.19 -3.40
N THR A 673 -8.57 16.18 -3.86
CA THR A 673 -7.21 15.85 -3.43
C THR A 673 -6.20 17.00 -3.57
N SER A 674 -6.30 17.82 -4.64
CA SER A 674 -5.40 18.96 -4.80
C SER A 674 -5.70 20.07 -3.78
N LEU A 675 -6.98 20.41 -3.55
CA LEU A 675 -7.37 21.42 -2.56
C LEU A 675 -7.14 20.93 -1.12
N GLU A 676 -7.37 19.62 -0.84
CA GLU A 676 -7.04 19.00 0.45
C GLU A 676 -5.55 19.14 0.77
N THR A 677 -4.68 18.83 -0.21
CA THR A 677 -3.23 18.92 -0.04
C THR A 677 -2.77 20.38 0.07
N TYR A 678 -3.33 21.29 -0.73
CA TYR A 678 -3.03 22.74 -0.63
C TYR A 678 -3.46 23.29 0.73
N SER A 679 -4.63 22.93 1.23
CA SER A 679 -5.07 23.32 2.58
C SER A 679 -4.13 22.79 3.67
N ALA A 680 -3.61 21.57 3.51
CA ALA A 680 -2.59 21.02 4.42
C ALA A 680 -1.29 21.85 4.40
N MET A 681 -0.83 22.28 3.21
CA MET A 681 0.33 23.18 3.08
C MET A 681 0.10 24.48 3.84
N ARG A 682 -1.10 25.06 3.71
CA ARG A 682 -1.48 26.28 4.42
C ARG A 682 -1.49 26.12 5.94
N VAL A 683 -2.05 25.01 6.43
CA VAL A 683 -2.07 24.69 7.88
C VAL A 683 -0.66 24.53 8.42
N VAL A 684 0.23 23.84 7.71
CA VAL A 684 1.64 23.70 8.09
C VAL A 684 2.34 25.06 8.12
N GLU A 685 2.15 25.87 7.08
CA GLU A 685 2.77 27.21 6.98
C GLU A 685 2.32 28.14 8.10
N ASP A 686 1.00 28.27 8.29
CA ASP A 686 0.41 29.20 9.25
C ASP A 686 0.66 28.78 10.72
N THR A 687 0.83 27.48 10.99
CA THR A 687 0.98 26.95 12.35
C THR A 687 2.42 26.70 12.74
N LEU A 688 3.21 26.09 11.86
CA LEU A 688 4.58 25.68 12.13
C LEU A 688 5.62 26.61 11.48
N GLY A 689 5.21 27.41 10.51
CA GLY A 689 6.05 28.36 9.81
C GLY A 689 6.66 27.85 8.50
N PRO A 690 7.32 28.75 7.73
CA PRO A 690 7.78 28.48 6.37
C PRO A 690 8.89 27.42 6.29
N ASP A 691 9.67 27.23 7.33
CA ASP A 691 10.74 26.20 7.34
C ASP A 691 10.17 24.78 7.38
N HIS A 692 9.11 24.59 8.14
CA HIS A 692 8.38 23.31 8.19
C HIS A 692 7.64 23.04 6.86
N LEU A 693 7.02 24.07 6.29
CA LEU A 693 6.44 23.95 4.95
C LEU A 693 7.49 23.56 3.91
N ARG A 694 8.68 24.18 3.94
CA ARG A 694 9.77 23.85 3.00
C ARG A 694 10.19 22.39 3.13
N ARG A 695 10.25 21.85 4.35
CA ARG A 695 10.57 20.47 4.62
C ARG A 695 9.47 19.53 4.11
N TYR A 696 8.20 19.85 4.36
CA TYR A 696 7.07 19.08 3.84
C TYR A 696 7.01 19.09 2.29
N LEU A 697 7.26 20.24 1.66
CA LEU A 697 7.38 20.32 0.20
C LEU A 697 8.52 19.44 -0.33
N GLY A 698 9.62 19.30 0.42
CA GLY A 698 10.70 18.35 0.11
C GLY A 698 10.21 16.90 0.05
N VAL A 699 9.39 16.49 1.02
CA VAL A 699 8.76 15.14 1.04
C VAL A 699 7.85 14.93 -0.18
N LEU A 700 7.02 15.91 -0.52
CA LEU A 700 6.15 15.84 -1.70
C LEU A 700 6.95 15.77 -3.01
N ARG A 701 8.09 16.48 -3.10
CA ARG A 701 8.98 16.43 -4.27
C ARG A 701 9.62 15.06 -4.46
N GLU A 702 10.10 14.42 -3.41
CA GLU A 702 10.63 13.05 -3.51
C GLU A 702 9.59 12.09 -4.05
N GLN A 703 8.32 12.27 -3.67
CA GLN A 703 7.21 11.49 -4.21
C GLN A 703 6.90 11.89 -5.68
N TYR A 704 7.12 13.15 -6.05
CA TYR A 704 6.96 13.63 -7.43
C TYR A 704 8.01 13.02 -8.38
N ARG A 705 9.24 12.79 -7.92
CA ARG A 705 10.37 12.24 -8.70
C ARG A 705 10.22 10.76 -9.08
N MET A 706 9.13 10.09 -8.72
CA MET A 706 8.93 8.70 -9.12
C MET A 706 8.88 8.56 -10.65
N PRO A 707 9.49 7.49 -11.23
CA PRO A 707 9.47 7.26 -12.66
C PRO A 707 8.04 7.26 -13.22
N ARG A 708 7.77 8.10 -14.21
CA ARG A 708 6.46 8.24 -14.84
C ARG A 708 6.59 8.78 -16.26
N THR A 709 5.54 8.62 -17.05
CA THR A 709 5.41 9.37 -18.30
C THR A 709 5.02 10.82 -18.03
N ARG A 710 5.45 11.73 -18.89
CA ARG A 710 4.98 13.12 -18.90
C ARG A 710 3.69 13.31 -19.69
N ALA A 711 3.31 12.31 -20.48
CA ALA A 711 2.06 12.32 -21.23
C ALA A 711 0.87 12.37 -20.27
N ALA A 712 0.13 13.45 -20.27
CA ALA A 712 -1.06 13.64 -19.43
C ALA A 712 -1.95 14.75 -20.02
N PRO A 713 -3.26 14.74 -19.75
CA PRO A 713 -4.12 15.88 -20.03
C PRO A 713 -3.73 17.08 -19.15
N PRO A 714 -4.18 18.29 -19.53
CA PRO A 714 -4.09 19.48 -18.67
C PRO A 714 -4.68 19.24 -17.29
N LEU A 715 -4.20 19.99 -16.28
CA LEU A 715 -4.62 19.78 -14.90
C LEU A 715 -6.14 19.92 -14.71
N LEU A 716 -6.80 20.82 -15.44
CA LEU A 716 -8.26 20.96 -15.42
C LEU A 716 -9.01 19.70 -15.84
N ARG A 717 -8.41 18.81 -16.64
CA ARG A 717 -9.00 17.56 -17.14
C ARG A 717 -8.35 16.32 -16.55
N ALA A 718 -7.43 16.50 -15.59
CA ALA A 718 -6.68 15.38 -15.03
C ALA A 718 -7.58 14.38 -14.30
N THR A 719 -7.45 13.11 -14.67
CA THR A 719 -8.16 11.98 -14.05
C THR A 719 -7.22 11.03 -13.32
N ASP A 720 -5.92 11.18 -13.52
CA ASP A 720 -4.93 10.35 -12.85
C ASP A 720 -4.57 10.89 -11.46
N SER A 721 -4.36 9.96 -10.53
CA SER A 721 -4.08 10.28 -9.14
C SER A 721 -2.76 11.05 -8.95
N PHE A 722 -1.78 10.89 -9.86
CA PHE A 722 -0.51 11.61 -9.78
C PHE A 722 -0.69 13.10 -10.07
N ALA A 723 -1.37 13.46 -11.16
CA ALA A 723 -1.60 14.85 -11.53
C ALA A 723 -2.35 15.59 -10.40
N VAL A 724 -3.42 14.98 -9.88
CA VAL A 724 -4.24 15.63 -8.84
C VAL A 724 -3.59 15.65 -7.46
N SER A 725 -2.78 14.64 -7.09
CA SER A 725 -2.18 14.59 -5.76
C SER A 725 -0.75 15.17 -5.68
N ARG A 726 -0.13 15.46 -6.82
CA ARG A 726 1.25 16.00 -6.89
C ARG A 726 1.33 17.29 -7.69
N LYS A 727 0.96 17.30 -8.98
CA LYS A 727 1.06 18.49 -9.82
C LYS A 727 0.09 19.58 -9.40
N GLY A 728 -1.17 19.21 -9.09
CA GLY A 728 -2.20 20.15 -8.66
C GLY A 728 -1.83 20.99 -7.44
N PRO A 729 -1.41 20.37 -6.31
CA PRO A 729 -0.99 21.13 -5.12
C PRO A 729 0.18 22.08 -5.38
N PHE A 730 1.17 21.70 -6.20
CA PHE A 730 2.28 22.59 -6.56
C PHE A 730 1.82 23.75 -7.45
N ALA A 731 0.89 23.52 -8.39
CA ALA A 731 0.31 24.59 -9.19
C ALA A 731 -0.46 25.61 -8.32
N LEU A 732 -1.22 25.13 -7.34
CA LEU A 732 -1.91 25.98 -6.35
C LEU A 732 -0.93 26.75 -5.48
N TYR A 733 0.14 26.10 -5.01
CA TYR A 733 1.17 26.75 -4.21
C TYR A 733 1.96 27.77 -5.05
N ALA A 734 2.23 27.51 -6.32
CA ALA A 734 2.80 28.49 -7.22
C ALA A 734 1.88 29.72 -7.34
N MET A 735 0.58 29.51 -7.60
CA MET A 735 -0.38 30.64 -7.65
C MET A 735 -0.40 31.41 -6.34
N HIS A 736 -0.44 30.73 -5.17
CA HIS A 736 -0.32 31.37 -3.87
C HIS A 736 0.88 32.35 -3.78
N GLU A 737 2.05 31.90 -4.21
CA GLU A 737 3.28 32.70 -4.16
C GLU A 737 3.32 33.80 -5.22
N TYR A 738 2.62 33.64 -6.33
CA TYR A 738 2.61 34.62 -7.41
C TYR A 738 1.55 35.72 -7.25
N ILE A 739 0.33 35.39 -6.85
CA ILE A 739 -0.77 36.33 -6.72
C ILE A 739 -1.08 36.73 -5.27
N GLY A 740 -0.50 36.05 -4.28
CA GLY A 740 -0.76 36.22 -2.85
C GLY A 740 -1.83 35.24 -2.32
N LYS A 741 -1.61 34.82 -1.09
CA LYS A 741 -2.45 33.81 -0.43
C LYS A 741 -3.91 34.24 -0.23
N GLU A 742 -4.09 35.50 0.08
CA GLU A 742 -5.42 36.10 0.32
C GLU A 742 -6.32 35.97 -0.91
N ARG A 743 -5.77 36.20 -2.11
CA ARG A 743 -6.53 36.07 -3.36
C ARG A 743 -6.90 34.64 -3.66
N VAL A 744 -6.01 33.67 -3.40
CA VAL A 744 -6.31 32.25 -3.57
C VAL A 744 -7.39 31.83 -2.58
N ASP A 745 -7.29 32.25 -1.31
CA ASP A 745 -8.28 31.96 -0.27
C ASP A 745 -9.64 32.59 -0.62
N ASP A 746 -9.68 33.79 -1.22
CA ASP A 746 -10.91 34.41 -1.70
C ASP A 746 -11.58 33.62 -2.83
N ALA A 747 -10.81 33.15 -3.82
CA ALA A 747 -11.33 32.31 -4.90
C ALA A 747 -11.93 31.00 -4.34
N LEU A 748 -11.25 30.37 -3.38
CA LEU A 748 -11.73 29.16 -2.72
C LEU A 748 -13.00 29.41 -1.89
N ARG A 749 -13.07 30.53 -1.20
CA ARG A 749 -14.28 30.93 -0.41
C ARG A 749 -15.48 31.17 -1.34
N HIS A 750 -15.30 31.88 -2.44
CA HIS A 750 -16.35 32.10 -3.43
C HIS A 750 -16.85 30.78 -4.02
N LEU A 751 -15.96 29.86 -4.36
CA LEU A 751 -16.32 28.52 -4.84
C LEU A 751 -17.16 27.79 -3.80
N LEU A 752 -16.74 27.80 -2.54
CA LEU A 752 -17.45 27.12 -1.46
C LEU A 752 -18.82 27.73 -1.20
N GLU A 753 -18.93 29.06 -1.11
CA GLU A 753 -20.21 29.75 -0.90
C GLU A 753 -21.20 29.43 -2.00
N LYS A 754 -20.76 29.38 -3.25
CA LYS A 754 -21.58 29.10 -4.42
C LYS A 754 -22.10 27.65 -4.44
N TYR A 755 -21.31 26.69 -4.02
CA TYR A 755 -21.61 25.27 -4.19
C TYR A 755 -21.86 24.47 -2.89
N ARG A 756 -21.73 25.11 -1.72
CA ARG A 756 -21.94 24.47 -0.41
C ARG A 756 -23.31 23.80 -0.20
N SER A 757 -24.33 24.22 -0.99
CA SER A 757 -25.67 23.60 -0.94
C SER A 757 -25.65 22.14 -1.42
N GLY A 758 -24.62 21.78 -2.20
CA GLY A 758 -24.49 20.48 -2.82
C GLY A 758 -25.61 20.11 -3.79
N LYS A 759 -26.37 21.09 -4.29
CA LYS A 759 -27.41 20.86 -5.29
C LYS A 759 -26.85 21.02 -6.71
N PRO A 760 -27.31 20.22 -7.67
CA PRO A 760 -26.96 20.44 -9.08
C PRO A 760 -27.37 21.83 -9.57
N PRO A 761 -26.60 22.39 -10.53
CA PRO A 761 -25.41 21.84 -11.16
C PRO A 761 -24.20 21.84 -10.21
N LEU A 762 -23.54 20.69 -10.07
CA LEU A 762 -22.38 20.54 -9.21
C LEU A 762 -21.15 21.24 -9.79
N PRO A 763 -20.17 21.65 -8.95
CA PRO A 763 -18.95 22.31 -9.41
C PRO A 763 -18.05 21.37 -10.21
N THR A 764 -17.30 21.98 -11.11
CA THR A 764 -16.24 21.34 -11.89
C THR A 764 -14.92 22.09 -11.67
N SER A 765 -13.81 21.51 -12.10
CA SER A 765 -12.50 22.17 -12.10
C SER A 765 -12.52 23.52 -12.84
N LEU A 766 -13.36 23.66 -13.87
CA LEU A 766 -13.53 24.90 -14.62
C LEU A 766 -14.21 25.99 -13.79
N ASP A 767 -15.14 25.64 -12.91
CA ASP A 767 -15.74 26.64 -12.00
C ASP A 767 -14.69 27.18 -11.03
N PHE A 768 -13.85 26.33 -10.47
CA PHE A 768 -12.72 26.77 -9.64
C PHE A 768 -11.73 27.64 -10.43
N TYR A 769 -11.38 27.22 -11.64
CA TYR A 769 -10.46 27.97 -12.49
C TYR A 769 -10.98 29.39 -12.76
N ARG A 770 -12.28 29.56 -13.01
CA ARG A 770 -12.92 30.86 -13.23
C ARG A 770 -12.84 31.76 -11.99
N GLU A 771 -13.06 31.22 -10.79
CA GLU A 771 -12.90 31.97 -9.54
C GLU A 771 -11.43 32.40 -9.34
N LEU A 772 -10.48 31.50 -9.63
CA LEU A 772 -9.05 31.81 -9.54
C LEU A 772 -8.62 32.82 -10.62
N GLN A 773 -9.16 32.72 -11.84
CA GLN A 773 -8.93 33.65 -12.94
C GLN A 773 -9.41 35.08 -12.60
N ALA A 774 -10.56 35.23 -11.95
CA ALA A 774 -11.13 36.52 -11.57
C ALA A 774 -10.26 37.28 -10.57
N VAL A 775 -9.50 36.60 -9.72
CA VAL A 775 -8.60 37.24 -8.73
C VAL A 775 -7.15 37.34 -9.21
N THR A 776 -6.81 36.73 -10.36
CA THR A 776 -5.45 36.75 -10.92
C THR A 776 -5.20 38.04 -11.72
N PRO A 777 -4.13 38.81 -11.41
CA PRO A 777 -3.76 39.97 -12.19
C PRO A 777 -3.54 39.64 -13.68
N GLU A 778 -3.84 40.61 -14.56
CA GLU A 778 -3.70 40.45 -16.02
C GLU A 778 -2.29 40.03 -16.43
N SER A 779 -1.25 40.53 -15.77
CA SER A 779 0.15 40.18 -16.04
C SER A 779 0.54 38.75 -15.70
N LEU A 780 -0.32 38.01 -14.99
CA LEU A 780 -0.11 36.60 -14.56
C LEU A 780 -1.15 35.62 -15.12
N GLN A 781 -2.05 36.09 -15.99
CA GLN A 781 -3.05 35.24 -16.64
C GLN A 781 -2.40 34.14 -17.51
N SER A 782 -1.28 34.48 -18.17
CA SER A 782 -0.52 33.49 -18.94
C SER A 782 0.06 32.37 -18.07
N LEU A 783 0.52 32.69 -16.86
CA LEU A 783 1.01 31.69 -15.90
C LEU A 783 -0.13 30.79 -15.43
N LEU A 784 -1.29 31.36 -15.10
CA LEU A 784 -2.48 30.61 -14.72
C LEU A 784 -2.89 29.64 -15.83
N HIS A 785 -2.95 30.11 -17.09
CA HIS A 785 -3.24 29.30 -18.25
C HIS A 785 -2.24 28.15 -18.42
N ASP A 786 -0.94 28.41 -18.33
CA ASP A 786 0.10 27.39 -18.50
C ASP A 786 0.08 26.33 -17.38
N LEU A 787 -0.30 26.69 -16.15
CA LEU A 787 -0.38 25.77 -15.03
C LEU A 787 -1.61 24.86 -15.08
N PHE A 788 -2.76 25.35 -15.56
CA PHE A 788 -4.04 24.63 -15.46
C PHE A 788 -4.61 24.15 -16.79
N GLU A 789 -4.50 24.94 -17.87
CA GLU A 789 -5.06 24.62 -19.18
C GLU A 789 -4.07 23.90 -20.11
N LYS A 790 -2.78 23.84 -19.72
CA LYS A 790 -1.73 23.12 -20.43
C LYS A 790 -0.98 22.17 -19.52
N ASN A 791 -0.42 21.13 -20.11
CA ASN A 791 0.50 20.25 -19.40
C ASN A 791 1.93 20.76 -19.61
N THR A 792 2.25 21.86 -18.92
CA THR A 792 3.49 22.62 -19.06
C THR A 792 4.56 22.15 -18.08
N PHE A 793 5.81 22.19 -18.53
CA PHE A 793 7.02 21.90 -17.76
C PHE A 793 8.07 22.98 -17.98
N TRP A 794 8.68 23.47 -16.90
CA TRP A 794 9.76 24.44 -16.93
C TRP A 794 11.08 23.77 -16.55
N GLN A 795 12.06 23.82 -17.44
CA GLN A 795 13.43 23.40 -17.23
C GLN A 795 14.27 24.64 -16.95
N LEU A 796 14.64 24.82 -15.70
CA LEU A 796 15.29 26.01 -15.19
C LEU A 796 16.62 25.63 -14.55
N GLU A 797 17.71 26.17 -15.06
CA GLU A 797 19.07 25.84 -14.58
C GLU A 797 19.86 27.11 -14.35
N THR A 798 20.58 27.16 -13.22
CA THR A 798 21.64 28.13 -12.99
C THR A 798 22.98 27.50 -13.37
N LYS A 799 23.60 27.98 -14.46
CA LYS A 799 24.89 27.46 -14.94
C LYS A 799 26.02 27.94 -14.05
N GLN A 800 26.02 29.24 -13.71
CA GLN A 800 27.04 29.85 -12.90
C GLN A 800 26.46 30.99 -12.05
N ALA A 801 27.02 31.17 -10.86
CA ALA A 801 26.76 32.31 -9.97
C ALA A 801 28.08 32.93 -9.53
N THR A 802 28.28 34.23 -9.82
CA THR A 802 29.47 34.98 -9.42
C THR A 802 29.09 36.23 -8.66
N ALA A 803 29.95 36.71 -7.75
CA ALA A 803 29.72 37.96 -7.07
C ALA A 803 30.98 38.77 -6.94
N ARG A 804 30.83 40.11 -6.98
CA ARG A 804 31.89 41.08 -6.69
C ARG A 804 31.37 42.16 -5.74
N GLN A 805 32.23 42.66 -4.89
CA GLN A 805 31.86 43.72 -4.00
C GLN A 805 31.86 45.06 -4.77
N THR A 806 30.83 45.86 -4.58
CA THR A 806 30.70 47.19 -5.17
C THR A 806 31.47 48.24 -4.33
N LYS A 807 31.71 49.40 -4.88
CA LYS A 807 32.39 50.50 -4.17
C LYS A 807 31.59 50.99 -2.94
N THR A 808 30.29 50.69 -2.90
CA THR A 808 29.40 51.04 -1.77
C THR A 808 29.34 49.97 -0.68
N GLY A 809 30.12 48.89 -0.80
CA GLY A 809 30.12 47.78 0.16
C GLY A 809 29.08 46.71 -0.11
N ALA A 810 28.10 46.92 -0.97
CA ALA A 810 27.11 45.93 -1.40
C ALA A 810 27.76 44.90 -2.34
N TRP A 811 27.05 43.85 -2.63
CA TRP A 811 27.48 42.75 -3.51
C TRP A 811 26.67 42.70 -4.78
N GLN A 812 27.33 42.79 -5.93
CA GLN A 812 26.74 42.59 -7.24
C GLN A 812 26.87 41.11 -7.56
N VAL A 813 25.73 40.40 -7.62
CA VAL A 813 25.64 38.96 -7.97
C VAL A 813 25.21 38.84 -9.42
N THR A 814 25.98 38.09 -10.20
CA THR A 814 25.69 37.79 -11.61
C THR A 814 25.39 36.32 -11.75
N LEU A 815 24.24 35.99 -12.31
CA LEU A 815 23.73 34.63 -12.56
C LEU A 815 23.66 34.40 -14.05
N ASP A 816 24.33 33.35 -14.54
CA ASP A 816 24.12 32.80 -15.88
C ASP A 816 23.13 31.67 -15.78
N VAL A 817 21.94 31.86 -16.35
CA VAL A 817 20.82 30.93 -16.26
C VAL A 817 20.43 30.41 -17.65
N GLN A 818 19.86 29.22 -17.69
CA GLN A 818 19.24 28.66 -18.87
C GLN A 818 17.80 28.32 -18.52
N ALA A 819 16.85 28.77 -19.35
CA ALA A 819 15.44 28.57 -19.16
C ALA A 819 14.79 28.03 -20.43
N ARG A 820 13.94 27.01 -20.27
CA ARG A 820 13.19 26.37 -21.35
C ARG A 820 11.81 26.01 -20.84
N LYS A 821 10.81 26.17 -21.69
CA LYS A 821 9.41 25.79 -21.42
C LYS A 821 8.93 24.84 -22.48
N THR A 822 8.36 23.71 -22.06
CA THR A 822 7.79 22.68 -22.94
C THR A 822 6.34 22.39 -22.55
N VAL A 823 5.53 22.10 -23.54
CA VAL A 823 4.17 21.58 -23.37
C VAL A 823 4.17 20.14 -23.87
N VAL A 824 3.61 19.23 -23.09
CA VAL A 824 3.53 17.81 -23.42
C VAL A 824 2.07 17.41 -23.59
N ASP A 825 1.73 16.82 -24.72
CA ASP A 825 0.37 16.38 -25.00
C ASP A 825 0.07 14.98 -24.40
N GLU A 826 -1.16 14.51 -24.55
CA GLU A 826 -1.61 13.20 -24.06
C GLU A 826 -0.91 12.02 -24.76
N ALA A 827 -0.34 12.23 -25.96
CA ALA A 827 0.45 11.23 -26.67
C ALA A 827 1.92 11.22 -26.23
N GLY A 828 2.34 12.20 -25.40
CA GLY A 828 3.71 12.37 -24.93
C GLY A 828 4.62 13.14 -25.88
N VAL A 829 4.06 13.82 -26.87
CA VAL A 829 4.83 14.69 -27.77
C VAL A 829 5.18 15.98 -27.02
N GLU A 830 6.48 16.23 -26.86
CA GLU A 830 7.01 17.44 -26.23
C GLU A 830 7.22 18.53 -27.28
N THR A 831 6.60 19.68 -27.07
CA THR A 831 6.76 20.88 -27.93
C THR A 831 7.38 22.00 -27.10
N GLU A 832 8.52 22.52 -27.53
CA GLU A 832 9.11 23.72 -26.93
C GLU A 832 8.29 24.94 -27.32
N VAL A 833 7.93 25.73 -26.32
CA VAL A 833 7.15 26.95 -26.53
C VAL A 833 7.94 28.19 -26.03
N PRO A 834 7.74 29.36 -26.64
CA PRO A 834 8.35 30.59 -26.17
C PRO A 834 8.01 30.84 -24.70
N MET A 835 9.01 31.29 -23.95
CA MET A 835 8.87 31.64 -22.54
C MET A 835 9.06 33.13 -22.37
N ASP A 836 8.17 33.78 -21.64
CA ASP A 836 8.24 35.15 -21.19
C ASP A 836 7.55 35.25 -19.83
N ASP A 837 8.16 34.59 -18.86
CA ASP A 837 7.53 34.31 -17.56
C ASP A 837 8.22 35.07 -16.44
N TRP A 838 7.43 35.46 -15.43
CA TRP A 838 7.96 35.93 -14.17
C TRP A 838 8.51 34.74 -13.36
N LEU A 839 9.84 34.70 -13.14
CA LEU A 839 10.50 33.68 -12.34
C LEU A 839 11.17 34.30 -11.12
N GLU A 840 11.15 33.54 -10.03
CA GLU A 840 11.84 33.92 -8.81
C GLU A 840 13.36 33.81 -8.97
N VAL A 841 14.09 34.82 -8.59
CA VAL A 841 15.55 34.82 -8.47
C VAL A 841 15.90 34.98 -7.01
N GLY A 842 16.71 34.06 -6.49
CA GLY A 842 17.11 34.02 -5.09
C GLY A 842 18.61 34.17 -4.91
N VAL A 843 19.00 35.00 -3.91
CA VAL A 843 20.35 35.05 -3.39
C VAL A 843 20.30 34.82 -1.89
N PHE A 844 21.13 33.90 -1.40
CA PHE A 844 21.13 33.47 -0.02
C PHE A 844 22.49 33.68 0.62
N ASP A 845 22.49 34.19 1.85
CA ASP A 845 23.65 34.28 2.73
C ASP A 845 23.45 33.46 4.01
N ALA A 846 24.28 33.63 5.03
CA ALA A 846 24.17 32.90 6.29
C ALA A 846 22.93 33.22 7.14
N GLY A 847 22.09 34.20 6.79
CA GLY A 847 20.93 34.61 7.60
C GLY A 847 19.85 35.40 6.89
N GLN A 848 20.07 35.87 5.66
CA GLN A 848 19.08 36.60 4.89
C GLN A 848 18.92 36.02 3.48
N SER A 849 17.70 36.05 2.97
CA SER A 849 17.41 35.66 1.60
C SER A 849 16.86 36.84 0.82
N TYR A 850 17.43 37.08 -0.35
CA TYR A 850 16.87 37.98 -1.35
C TYR A 850 16.04 37.12 -2.29
N LEU A 851 14.76 37.44 -2.45
CA LEU A 851 13.84 36.75 -3.35
C LEU A 851 13.08 37.81 -4.14
N GLN A 852 13.30 37.86 -5.45
CA GLN A 852 12.56 38.79 -6.33
C GLN A 852 12.19 38.11 -7.64
N LYS A 853 11.06 38.53 -8.21
CA LYS A 853 10.57 38.02 -9.50
C LYS A 853 11.18 38.82 -10.63
N HIS A 854 11.77 38.14 -11.59
CA HIS A 854 12.36 38.69 -12.79
C HIS A 854 11.66 38.15 -14.02
N ARG A 855 11.46 38.96 -15.05
CA ARG A 855 10.90 38.50 -16.32
C ARG A 855 11.98 37.79 -17.13
N ILE A 856 11.78 36.55 -17.44
CA ILE A 856 12.78 35.66 -18.05
C ILE A 856 12.24 35.03 -19.33
N HIS A 857 13.03 35.18 -20.41
CA HIS A 857 12.73 34.58 -21.71
C HIS A 857 13.50 33.27 -21.92
N SER A 858 13.06 32.45 -22.86
CA SER A 858 13.75 31.21 -23.28
C SER A 858 15.23 31.44 -23.61
N GLY A 859 16.03 30.39 -23.36
CA GLY A 859 17.45 30.35 -23.70
C GLY A 859 18.39 30.76 -22.58
N LYS A 860 19.59 31.15 -22.94
CA LYS A 860 20.62 31.57 -21.99
C LYS A 860 20.44 33.06 -21.64
N ARG A 861 20.50 33.41 -20.36
CA ARG A 861 20.35 34.78 -19.84
C ARG A 861 21.33 35.02 -18.71
N THR A 862 21.78 36.25 -18.62
CA THR A 862 22.56 36.75 -17.50
C THR A 862 21.71 37.75 -16.70
N ILE A 863 21.55 37.49 -15.42
CA ILE A 863 20.77 38.28 -14.47
C ILE A 863 21.73 38.88 -13.46
N THR A 864 21.57 40.14 -13.19
CA THR A 864 22.39 40.85 -12.19
C THR A 864 21.50 41.41 -11.10
N VAL A 865 21.81 41.09 -9.85
CA VAL A 865 21.13 41.60 -8.65
C VAL A 865 22.15 42.15 -7.67
N ILE A 866 21.72 43.18 -6.90
CA ILE A 866 22.56 43.79 -5.87
C ILE A 866 21.99 43.44 -4.51
N VAL A 867 22.82 42.85 -3.63
CA VAL A 867 22.45 42.46 -2.28
C VAL A 867 23.35 43.10 -1.25
N PRO A 868 22.86 43.39 -0.03
CA PRO A 868 23.65 44.08 0.99
C PRO A 868 24.72 43.19 1.60
N SER A 869 24.50 41.89 1.70
CA SER A 869 25.34 40.95 2.38
C SER A 869 26.10 40.03 1.41
N LYS A 870 27.19 39.42 1.90
CA LYS A 870 28.02 38.50 1.11
C LYS A 870 27.24 37.24 0.74
N PRO A 871 27.00 36.98 -0.56
CA PRO A 871 26.20 35.84 -1.00
C PRO A 871 26.98 34.51 -0.86
N ALA A 872 26.27 33.45 -0.44
CA ALA A 872 26.80 32.09 -0.39
C ALA A 872 26.28 31.24 -1.56
N ARG A 873 25.00 31.38 -1.88
CA ARG A 873 24.31 30.61 -2.95
C ARG A 873 23.35 31.55 -3.69
N ALA A 874 23.15 31.31 -4.98
CA ALA A 874 22.16 32.05 -5.76
C ALA A 874 21.64 31.20 -6.93
N GLY A 875 20.43 31.54 -7.41
CA GLY A 875 19.84 30.80 -8.52
C GLY A 875 18.45 31.28 -8.94
N ILE A 876 17.93 30.61 -9.96
CA ILE A 876 16.63 30.83 -10.55
C ILE A 876 15.63 29.81 -9.98
N ASP A 877 14.40 30.27 -9.70
CA ASP A 877 13.32 29.45 -9.10
C ASP A 877 13.80 28.61 -7.90
N PRO A 878 14.44 29.24 -6.90
CA PRO A 878 15.14 28.54 -5.81
C PRO A 878 14.20 27.76 -4.90
N ARG A 879 12.91 28.05 -4.92
CA ARG A 879 11.86 27.35 -4.17
C ARG A 879 11.15 26.30 -5.00
N HIS A 880 11.57 26.10 -6.25
CA HIS A 880 10.94 25.19 -7.21
C HIS A 880 9.42 25.39 -7.32
N LEU A 881 9.00 26.62 -7.56
CA LEU A 881 7.59 26.96 -7.74
C LEU A 881 7.07 26.48 -9.09
N LEU A 882 7.90 26.55 -10.14
CA LEU A 882 7.57 26.22 -11.52
C LEU A 882 8.43 25.11 -12.10
N SER A 883 9.67 24.92 -11.63
CA SER A 883 10.61 23.93 -12.15
C SER A 883 10.02 22.53 -12.18
N ASP A 884 10.31 21.77 -13.23
CA ASP A 884 9.98 20.35 -13.29
C ASP A 884 10.77 19.58 -12.22
N LEU A 885 10.04 19.11 -11.22
CA LEU A 885 10.60 18.42 -10.06
C LEU A 885 11.15 17.02 -10.39
N GLY A 886 10.92 16.54 -11.60
CA GLY A 886 11.45 15.24 -12.07
C GLY A 886 12.87 15.27 -12.57
N GLU A 887 13.45 16.47 -12.77
CA GLU A 887 14.79 16.69 -13.30
C GLU A 887 15.83 17.06 -12.23
N THR A 888 17.02 17.45 -12.68
CA THR A 888 18.15 17.77 -11.81
C THR A 888 17.87 19.00 -10.93
N ASP A 889 18.43 19.01 -9.70
CA ASP A 889 18.34 20.11 -8.74
C ASP A 889 19.44 21.18 -9.05
N ASP A 890 19.42 21.70 -10.29
CA ASP A 890 20.43 22.64 -10.79
C ASP A 890 20.04 24.11 -10.69
N ASN A 891 18.94 24.36 -10.01
CA ASN A 891 18.37 25.71 -9.89
C ASN A 891 19.24 26.68 -9.09
N ILE A 892 20.00 26.20 -8.12
CA ILE A 892 20.84 26.99 -7.22
C ILE A 892 22.30 26.53 -7.32
N LYS A 893 23.24 27.47 -7.39
CA LYS A 893 24.68 27.22 -7.35
C LYS A 893 25.35 27.98 -6.20
N ALA A 894 26.49 27.47 -5.72
CA ALA A 894 27.36 28.22 -4.84
C ALA A 894 27.91 29.45 -5.58
N VAL A 895 27.99 30.56 -4.89
CA VAL A 895 28.47 31.81 -5.47
C VAL A 895 29.99 31.85 -5.43
N THR A 896 30.62 32.02 -6.59
CA THR A 896 32.07 32.25 -6.72
C THR A 896 32.34 33.73 -6.57
N ILE A 897 33.21 34.09 -5.63
CA ILE A 897 33.62 35.49 -5.42
C ILE A 897 34.68 35.85 -6.42
N GLY A 898 34.38 36.78 -7.34
CA GLY A 898 35.37 37.38 -8.23
C GLY A 898 36.27 38.32 -7.48
N ARG A 899 37.56 38.29 -7.84
CA ARG A 899 38.61 39.20 -7.31
C ARG A 899 38.37 40.64 -7.81
#